data_72cbd7913dd83dd6467b24b51f0e86b1
#
_entry.id   72cbd7913dd83dd6467b24b51f0e86b1
#
_cell.length_a   1.000
_cell.length_b   1.000
_cell.length_c   1.000
_cell.angle_alpha   90.00
_cell.angle_beta   90.00
_cell.angle_gamma   90.00
#
_symmetry.space_group_name_H-M   'P 1'
#
loop_
_entity.id
_entity.type
_entity.pdbx_description
1 polymer ?
#
loop_
_entity_poly.entity_id
_entity_poly.type
_entity_poly.pdbx_seq_one_letter_code
_entity_poly.pdbx_strand_id
1 'polypeptide(L)'
;AILIVWSIMLAFKQNFRFSRTPLDIPILAFIFIFVISTVISINPIVSLFGTYKRYEGLTPTVCYILAFYTIVNFVNTRRRLYLLVISIVAGAVIASCYGILQCLGFDLFKWSSFETRRVFSTFGNPVFFSAYLIITLPLTVALFFNYSNKEEAYVIKSRKILVWIFFVLSLIVYSTFWLTNTRACFVALIGGLIPLLILIYVNKDTKKYRFIIWVASFIALGIFFNMRPETSVINRFQGDFDTTMNISTDLSDIKVNTSLPVTKIQTCEKPWITNKLNFGGSTFSRVFQYLAATKIFKDYPLFGIGPDTIGIVYQKYLAKVFTLKEGDPGFLFPRQDRIHNDILDTVVTRGIFGLGTYIWLLVVFGVFVCKQYRQLSNQDKVLMLGLLASIVSYLIQNEFSFGNTPIVTLFWVTMGLCISIVKINNSKVVSEELTANQVLINNDNINRAKTFNTSSREKINKLHRGKKEKDKFSDKTGCRILTGFNVFKWIGCASVPLAMSFVLVFVLRFYMADAYFEYGRRVMEYEKTTQGNATEKSLFFIKHGIRLNPYEIFYRDELCRTYIQMAYKAKDEAIVQKAFIEANNTLRLIPQHFMGFFHLGMIYQMLSEVFSRNTLDSAITCYEKAIDSDPFQSPFHFNLGIVYITKGDLDKAIDELYQAYLIKPEDVNCVDRLANVYLQKESFDNALYFAKKTVKLNPSEPGYYNNLGAILGKKGMYEESIIAFKKAIELNPNEPVYLDNLTKMYLSIGKYDELISFYEKQLATNPSVDGYHNNLGAIYKMNQRFEDAIKHFKQAVELKPENPVYTYNLATTYIELGKHNDAKMTLQTFNKTYPNHNYININLLLADFYLKNAEWTKVISECEQALRIDKNLIIAYKLLGMAYYSMNNYELAGKVLSTALTLDANDQEAKDLLAKIQNKTKKDI
;
A
#
# COMPACT_ATOMS: atom_id res chain seq x y z
N ALA A 1 1.74 -15.18 29.40
CA ALA A 1 1.36 -15.05 30.81
C ALA A 1 0.38 -16.15 31.24
N ILE A 2 -0.80 -16.30 30.63
CA ILE A 2 -1.81 -17.32 31.00
C ILE A 2 -1.24 -18.73 30.96
N LEU A 3 -0.49 -19.10 29.93
CA LEU A 3 0.12 -20.41 29.81
C LEU A 3 1.25 -20.63 30.83
N ILE A 4 2.01 -19.59 31.20
CA ILE A 4 3.01 -19.64 32.26
C ILE A 4 2.34 -19.92 33.60
N VAL A 5 1.31 -19.16 33.94
CA VAL A 5 0.52 -19.39 35.15
C VAL A 5 -0.10 -20.79 35.13
N TRP A 6 -0.59 -21.25 34.00
CA TRP A 6 -1.16 -22.58 33.83
C TRP A 6 -0.12 -23.68 34.05
N SER A 7 1.07 -23.57 33.48
CA SER A 7 2.18 -24.52 33.66
C SER A 7 2.67 -24.58 35.11
N ILE A 8 2.76 -23.40 35.77
CA ILE A 8 3.06 -23.29 37.19
C ILE A 8 1.99 -23.98 38.03
N MET A 9 0.70 -23.73 37.73
CA MET A 9 -0.40 -24.39 38.47
C MET A 9 -0.47 -25.90 38.23
N LEU A 10 -0.14 -26.38 37.02
CA LEU A 10 0.03 -27.80 36.72
C LEU A 10 1.14 -28.43 37.56
N ALA A 11 2.24 -27.70 37.75
CA ALA A 11 3.37 -28.13 38.54
C ALA A 11 3.04 -28.32 40.06
N PHE A 12 2.27 -27.37 40.59
CA PHE A 12 1.99 -27.34 42.04
C PHE A 12 0.73 -28.13 42.45
N LYS A 13 -0.17 -28.49 41.51
CA LYS A 13 -1.36 -29.28 41.82
C LYS A 13 -1.13 -30.76 41.62
N GLN A 14 -1.03 -31.54 42.72
CA GLN A 14 -0.75 -32.99 42.70
C GLN A 14 -1.80 -33.82 41.92
N ASN A 15 -3.04 -33.36 41.72
CA ASN A 15 -4.14 -34.09 41.08
C ASN A 15 -4.83 -33.30 39.95
N PHE A 16 -4.08 -32.63 39.07
CA PHE A 16 -4.66 -31.99 37.90
C PHE A 16 -5.06 -33.01 36.83
N ARG A 17 -6.34 -33.13 36.58
CA ARG A 17 -6.89 -33.92 35.47
C ARG A 17 -7.29 -32.95 34.34
N PHE A 18 -6.73 -33.15 33.16
CA PHE A 18 -7.12 -32.44 31.97
C PHE A 18 -8.60 -32.77 31.63
N SER A 19 -9.41 -31.73 31.48
CA SER A 19 -10.83 -31.91 31.18
C SER A 19 -11.04 -32.23 29.71
N ARG A 20 -11.48 -33.43 29.41
CA ARG A 20 -11.91 -33.81 28.06
C ARG A 20 -13.17 -33.07 27.67
N THR A 21 -13.26 -32.73 26.38
CA THR A 21 -14.43 -32.07 25.78
C THR A 21 -14.87 -32.84 24.53
N PRO A 22 -16.13 -32.72 24.12
CA PRO A 22 -16.57 -33.28 22.84
C PRO A 22 -15.89 -32.70 21.62
N LEU A 23 -15.24 -31.53 21.80
CA LEU A 23 -14.53 -30.82 20.73
C LEU A 23 -13.08 -31.27 20.54
N ASP A 24 -12.55 -32.14 21.40
CA ASP A 24 -11.13 -32.55 21.36
C ASP A 24 -10.76 -33.13 19.99
N ILE A 25 -11.57 -34.05 19.45
CA ILE A 25 -11.29 -34.68 18.16
C ILE A 25 -11.47 -33.70 16.99
N PRO A 26 -12.56 -32.92 16.88
CA PRO A 26 -12.68 -31.88 15.88
C PRO A 26 -11.56 -30.83 15.91
N ILE A 27 -11.14 -30.40 17.10
CA ILE A 27 -10.03 -29.45 17.26
C ILE A 27 -8.69 -30.07 16.78
N LEU A 28 -8.41 -31.32 17.14
CA LEU A 28 -7.21 -32.01 16.66
C LEU A 28 -7.22 -32.18 15.15
N ALA A 29 -8.34 -32.55 14.54
CA ALA A 29 -8.47 -32.64 13.10
C ALA A 29 -8.29 -31.27 12.43
N PHE A 30 -8.87 -30.22 12.99
CA PHE A 30 -8.71 -28.85 12.51
C PHE A 30 -7.24 -28.39 12.55
N ILE A 31 -6.53 -28.64 13.67
CA ILE A 31 -5.10 -28.34 13.78
C ILE A 31 -4.29 -29.15 12.78
N PHE A 32 -4.59 -30.45 12.61
CA PHE A 32 -3.87 -31.33 11.70
C PHE A 32 -3.95 -30.84 10.25
N ILE A 33 -5.15 -30.51 9.78
CA ILE A 33 -5.35 -29.95 8.44
C ILE A 33 -4.65 -28.59 8.32
N PHE A 34 -4.71 -27.76 9.35
CA PHE A 34 -4.04 -26.46 9.37
C PHE A 34 -2.51 -26.60 9.24
N VAL A 35 -1.92 -27.61 9.93
CA VAL A 35 -0.48 -27.92 9.82
C VAL A 35 -0.14 -28.37 8.40
N ILE A 36 -0.91 -29.30 7.82
CA ILE A 36 -0.70 -29.75 6.43
C ILE A 36 -0.76 -28.56 5.48
N SER A 37 -1.81 -27.77 5.56
CA SER A 37 -1.97 -26.58 4.71
C SER A 37 -0.83 -25.58 4.89
N THR A 38 -0.26 -25.45 6.09
CA THR A 38 0.92 -24.59 6.36
C THR A 38 2.18 -25.16 5.70
N VAL A 39 2.40 -26.46 5.78
CA VAL A 39 3.59 -27.12 5.21
C VAL A 39 3.61 -27.07 3.69
N ILE A 40 2.48 -27.33 3.05
CA ILE A 40 2.35 -27.30 1.57
C ILE A 40 2.00 -25.91 1.01
N SER A 41 1.97 -24.90 1.86
CA SER A 41 1.62 -23.52 1.48
C SER A 41 2.54 -22.96 0.41
N ILE A 42 1.99 -22.06 -0.42
CA ILE A 42 2.79 -21.22 -1.34
C ILE A 42 3.84 -20.37 -0.60
N ASN A 43 3.65 -20.10 0.70
CA ASN A 43 4.63 -19.52 1.60
C ASN A 43 4.47 -20.06 3.03
N PRO A 44 5.21 -21.11 3.42
CA PRO A 44 5.09 -21.74 4.74
C PRO A 44 5.40 -20.80 5.91
N ILE A 45 6.29 -19.82 5.73
CA ILE A 45 6.67 -18.86 6.79
C ILE A 45 5.49 -17.93 7.10
N VAL A 46 4.87 -17.37 6.06
CA VAL A 46 3.67 -16.54 6.21
C VAL A 46 2.54 -17.37 6.81
N SER A 47 2.34 -18.61 6.36
CA SER A 47 1.30 -19.48 6.89
C SER A 47 1.54 -19.88 8.35
N LEU A 48 2.79 -19.90 8.81
CA LEU A 48 3.14 -20.20 10.19
C LEU A 48 2.88 -19.02 11.13
N PHE A 49 3.32 -17.81 10.75
CA PHE A 49 3.27 -16.62 11.62
C PHE A 49 2.17 -15.63 11.27
N GLY A 50 1.70 -15.62 10.04
CA GLY A 50 0.80 -14.62 9.47
C GLY A 50 1.54 -13.50 8.74
N THR A 51 0.79 -12.69 7.99
CA THR A 51 1.29 -11.48 7.32
C THR A 51 1.54 -10.35 8.32
N TYR A 52 2.43 -9.43 7.94
CA TYR A 52 2.74 -8.23 8.71
C TYR A 52 1.50 -7.46 9.15
N LYS A 53 1.48 -7.03 10.40
CA LYS A 53 0.37 -6.34 11.10
C LYS A 53 -0.88 -7.20 11.38
N ARG A 54 -1.00 -8.41 10.86
CA ARG A 54 -2.17 -9.28 11.10
C ARG A 54 -1.86 -10.48 11.95
N TYR A 55 -0.79 -11.21 11.62
CA TYR A 55 -0.33 -12.38 12.38
C TYR A 55 -1.43 -13.43 12.60
N GLU A 56 -2.08 -13.90 11.52
CA GLU A 56 -3.20 -14.87 11.61
C GLU A 56 -2.87 -16.26 11.04
N GLY A 57 -1.61 -16.65 11.10
CA GLY A 57 -1.13 -17.98 10.72
C GLY A 57 -1.47 -19.09 11.72
N LEU A 58 -0.75 -20.20 11.60
CA LEU A 58 -0.90 -21.37 12.48
C LEU A 58 -0.61 -21.03 13.95
N THR A 59 0.43 -20.25 14.22
CA THR A 59 0.85 -19.91 15.60
C THR A 59 -0.24 -19.19 16.40
N PRO A 60 -0.86 -18.10 15.90
CA PRO A 60 -2.01 -17.48 16.58
C PRO A 60 -3.19 -18.42 16.76
N THR A 61 -3.48 -19.25 15.75
CA THR A 61 -4.60 -20.22 15.83
C THR A 61 -4.39 -21.21 16.99
N VAL A 62 -3.19 -21.71 17.17
CA VAL A 62 -2.83 -22.55 18.32
C VAL A 62 -3.04 -21.79 19.64
N CYS A 63 -2.67 -20.50 19.69
CA CYS A 63 -2.90 -19.67 20.88
C CYS A 63 -4.39 -19.49 21.21
N TYR A 64 -5.26 -19.36 20.21
CA TYR A 64 -6.72 -19.29 20.42
C TYR A 64 -7.28 -20.59 21.00
N ILE A 65 -6.83 -21.74 20.50
CA ILE A 65 -7.22 -23.05 21.00
C ILE A 65 -6.70 -23.27 22.43
N LEU A 66 -5.49 -22.82 22.73
CA LEU A 66 -4.96 -22.85 24.09
C LEU A 66 -5.76 -21.95 25.04
N ALA A 67 -6.23 -20.80 24.60
CA ALA A 67 -7.15 -19.96 25.37
C ALA A 67 -8.47 -20.71 25.68
N PHE A 68 -9.06 -21.38 24.69
CA PHE A 68 -10.24 -22.24 24.89
C PHE A 68 -10.01 -23.29 25.97
N TYR A 69 -8.93 -24.07 25.86
CA TYR A 69 -8.65 -25.12 26.87
C TYR A 69 -8.31 -24.52 28.24
N THR A 70 -7.70 -23.37 28.29
CA THR A 70 -7.47 -22.65 29.56
C THR A 70 -8.80 -22.34 30.23
N ILE A 71 -9.77 -21.81 29.50
CA ILE A 71 -11.10 -21.50 30.03
C ILE A 71 -11.77 -22.78 30.57
N VAL A 72 -11.82 -23.85 29.75
CA VAL A 72 -12.46 -25.13 30.12
C VAL A 72 -11.87 -25.75 31.38
N ASN A 73 -10.56 -25.59 31.62
CA ASN A 73 -9.87 -26.21 32.77
C ASN A 73 -9.88 -25.33 34.03
N PHE A 74 -9.89 -23.99 33.88
CA PHE A 74 -9.79 -23.10 35.05
C PHE A 74 -11.11 -22.50 35.50
N VAL A 75 -12.09 -22.39 34.61
CA VAL A 75 -13.43 -21.91 34.94
C VAL A 75 -14.31 -23.07 35.41
N ASN A 76 -14.05 -23.53 36.64
CA ASN A 76 -14.70 -24.69 37.26
C ASN A 76 -15.67 -24.34 38.40
N THR A 77 -15.88 -23.04 38.66
CA THR A 77 -16.85 -22.54 39.66
C THR A 77 -17.66 -21.41 39.06
N ARG A 78 -18.91 -21.27 39.52
CA ARG A 78 -19.81 -20.15 39.13
C ARG A 78 -19.16 -18.78 39.40
N ARG A 79 -18.47 -18.62 40.52
CA ARG A 79 -17.77 -17.36 40.83
C ARG A 79 -16.75 -16.96 39.76
N ARG A 80 -15.92 -17.90 39.31
CA ARG A 80 -14.92 -17.66 38.25
C ARG A 80 -15.57 -17.37 36.92
N LEU A 81 -16.65 -18.10 36.60
CA LEU A 81 -17.45 -17.89 35.38
C LEU A 81 -17.96 -16.46 35.32
N TYR A 82 -18.67 -16.01 36.39
CA TYR A 82 -19.24 -14.66 36.43
C TYR A 82 -18.16 -13.59 36.43
N LEU A 83 -17.07 -13.78 37.20
CA LEU A 83 -15.95 -12.83 37.19
C LEU A 83 -15.39 -12.63 35.78
N LEU A 84 -15.19 -13.70 35.03
CA LEU A 84 -14.67 -13.59 33.67
C LEU A 84 -15.64 -12.92 32.71
N VAL A 85 -16.92 -13.28 32.74
CA VAL A 85 -17.95 -12.65 31.91
C VAL A 85 -18.09 -11.16 32.26
N ILE A 86 -18.08 -10.80 33.53
CA ILE A 86 -18.12 -9.40 33.98
C ILE A 86 -16.85 -8.65 33.54
N SER A 87 -15.67 -9.27 33.57
CA SER A 87 -14.43 -8.66 33.08
C SER A 87 -14.48 -8.38 31.57
N ILE A 88 -15.05 -9.29 30.77
CA ILE A 88 -15.26 -9.09 29.35
C ILE A 88 -16.20 -7.89 29.11
N VAL A 89 -17.30 -7.83 29.84
CA VAL A 89 -18.27 -6.72 29.75
C VAL A 89 -17.65 -5.41 30.21
N ALA A 90 -16.87 -5.40 31.30
CA ALA A 90 -16.17 -4.21 31.78
C ALA A 90 -15.19 -3.67 30.74
N GLY A 91 -14.43 -4.53 30.07
CA GLY A 91 -13.57 -4.14 28.96
C GLY A 91 -14.35 -3.48 27.80
N ALA A 92 -15.52 -4.05 27.46
CA ALA A 92 -16.39 -3.47 26.44
C ALA A 92 -16.95 -2.09 26.82
N VAL A 93 -17.32 -1.93 28.10
CA VAL A 93 -17.81 -0.64 28.61
C VAL A 93 -16.70 0.42 28.59
N ILE A 94 -15.50 0.09 29.05
CA ILE A 94 -14.35 1.01 29.03
C ILE A 94 -14.05 1.45 27.58
N ALA A 95 -14.00 0.50 26.65
CA ALA A 95 -13.80 0.80 25.23
C ALA A 95 -14.95 1.65 24.65
N SER A 96 -16.19 1.41 25.09
CA SER A 96 -17.37 2.17 24.69
C SER A 96 -17.33 3.60 25.21
N CYS A 97 -16.97 3.80 26.48
CA CYS A 97 -16.82 5.13 27.07
C CYS A 97 -15.75 5.95 26.32
N TYR A 98 -14.61 5.34 26.01
CA TYR A 98 -13.59 6.01 25.20
C TYR A 98 -14.10 6.33 23.78
N GLY A 99 -14.85 5.42 23.16
CA GLY A 99 -15.49 5.68 21.86
C GLY A 99 -16.48 6.86 21.91
N ILE A 100 -17.26 7.00 22.99
CA ILE A 100 -18.16 8.14 23.18
C ILE A 100 -17.35 9.44 23.34
N LEU A 101 -16.24 9.42 24.09
CA LEU A 101 -15.33 10.56 24.21
C LEU A 101 -14.76 10.98 22.86
N GLN A 102 -14.35 10.04 22.00
CA GLN A 102 -13.93 10.33 20.62
C GLN A 102 -15.04 11.04 19.82
N CYS A 103 -16.28 10.57 19.94
CA CYS A 103 -17.42 11.21 19.28
C CYS A 103 -17.66 12.66 19.77
N LEU A 104 -17.35 12.95 21.02
CA LEU A 104 -17.46 14.28 21.63
C LEU A 104 -16.23 15.18 21.33
N GLY A 105 -15.25 14.67 20.55
CA GLY A 105 -14.04 15.41 20.19
C GLY A 105 -12.89 15.31 21.22
N PHE A 106 -13.06 14.51 22.28
CA PHE A 106 -12.01 14.24 23.27
C PHE A 106 -11.26 12.97 22.89
N ASP A 107 -10.23 13.09 22.03
CA ASP A 107 -9.36 11.98 21.70
C ASP A 107 -8.01 12.10 22.42
N LEU A 108 -7.66 11.08 23.21
CA LEU A 108 -6.40 11.04 23.97
C LEU A 108 -5.17 10.81 23.07
N PHE A 109 -5.39 10.31 21.85
CA PHE A 109 -4.34 9.97 20.90
C PHE A 109 -4.53 10.73 19.59
N LYS A 110 -3.48 11.36 19.07
CA LYS A 110 -3.49 11.94 17.72
C LYS A 110 -3.31 10.81 16.68
N TRP A 111 -4.39 10.43 16.01
CA TRP A 111 -4.37 9.45 14.92
C TRP A 111 -4.07 10.16 13.61
N SER A 112 -3.02 9.75 12.90
CA SER A 112 -2.44 10.50 11.78
C SER A 112 -3.24 10.47 10.46
N SER A 113 -4.45 9.90 10.39
CA SER A 113 -5.14 9.78 9.10
C SER A 113 -6.61 9.39 9.12
N PHE A 114 -7.44 9.83 10.07
CA PHE A 114 -8.87 9.49 10.00
C PHE A 114 -9.76 10.74 9.95
N GLU A 115 -10.09 11.17 8.73
CA GLU A 115 -11.19 12.10 8.45
C GLU A 115 -12.60 11.48 8.63
N THR A 116 -12.68 10.23 9.09
CA THR A 116 -13.98 9.58 9.25
C THR A 116 -14.62 9.99 10.59
N ARG A 117 -15.83 10.55 10.53
CA ARG A 117 -16.70 10.85 11.71
C ARG A 117 -17.16 9.59 12.48
N ARG A 118 -16.55 8.42 12.23
CA ARG A 118 -16.92 7.11 12.80
C ARG A 118 -16.02 6.77 13.97
N VAL A 119 -16.63 6.28 15.04
CA VAL A 119 -15.94 5.89 16.27
C VAL A 119 -15.24 4.54 16.11
N PHE A 120 -13.99 4.44 16.52
CA PHE A 120 -13.18 3.22 16.47
C PHE A 120 -12.50 2.84 17.80
N SER A 121 -12.59 3.69 18.82
CA SER A 121 -11.97 3.47 20.13
C SER A 121 -10.48 3.11 20.01
N THR A 122 -9.98 2.19 20.83
CA THR A 122 -8.61 1.67 20.78
C THR A 122 -8.35 0.62 19.68
N PHE A 123 -9.36 0.28 18.88
CA PHE A 123 -9.24 -0.74 17.81
C PHE A 123 -8.68 -0.20 16.49
N GLY A 124 -8.56 1.12 16.36
CA GLY A 124 -8.04 1.77 15.15
C GLY A 124 -8.91 1.63 13.88
N ASN A 125 -10.00 0.84 13.95
CA ASN A 125 -10.94 0.64 12.84
C ASN A 125 -12.37 0.45 13.38
N PRO A 126 -13.37 1.21 12.88
CA PRO A 126 -14.77 1.07 13.29
C PRO A 126 -15.36 -0.33 13.10
N VAL A 127 -14.94 -1.06 12.05
CA VAL A 127 -15.42 -2.41 11.78
C VAL A 127 -14.97 -3.39 12.87
N PHE A 128 -13.72 -3.32 13.29
CA PHE A 128 -13.20 -4.18 14.36
C PHE A 128 -13.80 -3.84 15.70
N PHE A 129 -13.98 -2.56 15.98
CA PHE A 129 -14.63 -2.13 17.20
C PHE A 129 -16.08 -2.60 17.26
N SER A 130 -16.86 -2.42 16.19
CA SER A 130 -18.24 -2.91 16.13
C SER A 130 -18.34 -4.44 16.25
N ALA A 131 -17.41 -5.19 15.63
CA ALA A 131 -17.33 -6.63 15.75
C ALA A 131 -17.07 -7.10 17.20
N TYR A 132 -16.26 -6.37 17.96
CA TYR A 132 -16.07 -6.59 19.38
C TYR A 132 -17.36 -6.32 20.19
N LEU A 133 -18.06 -5.24 19.86
CA LEU A 133 -19.29 -4.85 20.57
C LEU A 133 -20.44 -5.83 20.33
N ILE A 134 -20.60 -6.41 19.11
CA ILE A 134 -21.67 -7.39 18.85
C ILE A 134 -21.47 -8.73 19.57
N ILE A 135 -20.24 -9.06 19.98
CA ILE A 135 -19.97 -10.23 20.83
C ILE A 135 -20.26 -9.90 22.30
N THR A 136 -19.98 -8.71 22.74
CA THR A 136 -20.08 -8.33 24.17
C THR A 136 -21.45 -7.82 24.58
N LEU A 137 -22.21 -7.25 23.65
CA LEU A 137 -23.56 -6.76 23.91
C LEU A 137 -24.54 -7.88 24.36
N PRO A 138 -24.63 -9.05 23.67
CA PRO A 138 -25.47 -10.15 24.15
C PRO A 138 -25.10 -10.64 25.55
N LEU A 139 -23.82 -10.61 25.92
CA LEU A 139 -23.37 -10.97 27.27
C LEU A 139 -23.88 -9.96 28.31
N THR A 140 -23.80 -8.67 27.97
CA THR A 140 -24.30 -7.60 28.86
C THR A 140 -25.80 -7.73 29.09
N VAL A 141 -26.55 -8.04 28.02
CA VAL A 141 -27.98 -8.31 28.04
C VAL A 141 -28.32 -9.55 28.91
N ALA A 142 -27.55 -10.63 28.68
CA ALA A 142 -27.73 -11.85 29.46
C ALA A 142 -27.48 -11.64 30.97
N LEU A 143 -26.49 -10.86 31.36
CA LEU A 143 -26.24 -10.49 32.76
C LEU A 143 -27.40 -9.68 33.33
N PHE A 144 -27.94 -8.69 32.60
CA PHE A 144 -29.11 -7.93 33.03
C PHE A 144 -30.30 -8.87 33.36
N PHE A 145 -30.65 -9.80 32.45
CA PHE A 145 -31.77 -10.70 32.70
C PHE A 145 -31.46 -11.75 33.76
N ASN A 146 -30.23 -12.22 33.86
CA ASN A 146 -29.81 -13.17 34.87
C ASN A 146 -29.94 -12.62 36.30
N TYR A 147 -29.49 -11.39 36.52
CA TYR A 147 -29.69 -10.70 37.81
C TYR A 147 -31.14 -10.26 38.04
N SER A 148 -31.97 -10.23 36.98
CA SER A 148 -33.38 -9.84 37.05
C SER A 148 -34.32 -10.99 37.51
N ASN A 149 -33.93 -12.27 37.38
CA ASN A 149 -34.77 -13.43 37.67
C ASN A 149 -34.93 -13.75 39.16
N LYS A 150 -36.04 -14.47 39.55
CA LYS A 150 -36.51 -14.53 40.93
C LYS A 150 -35.83 -15.53 41.89
N GLU A 151 -35.03 -16.48 41.39
CA GLU A 151 -34.46 -17.54 42.22
C GLU A 151 -33.26 -17.04 43.10
N GLU A 152 -33.33 -17.33 44.39
CA GLU A 152 -32.46 -17.01 45.54
C GLU A 152 -32.74 -15.69 46.23
N ALA A 153 -33.66 -15.78 47.22
CA ALA A 153 -34.07 -14.69 48.11
C ALA A 153 -33.04 -14.28 49.16
N TYR A 154 -31.80 -14.83 49.18
CA TYR A 154 -30.90 -14.70 50.33
C TYR A 154 -29.66 -13.85 50.16
N VAL A 155 -29.43 -13.17 49.05
CA VAL A 155 -28.24 -12.31 48.93
C VAL A 155 -28.55 -10.92 48.38
N ILE A 156 -28.58 -9.95 49.31
CA ILE A 156 -28.14 -8.55 49.18
C ILE A 156 -29.12 -7.55 48.55
N LYS A 157 -29.37 -6.47 49.31
CA LYS A 157 -29.91 -5.16 48.88
C LYS A 157 -29.23 -4.65 47.58
N SER A 158 -27.97 -5.00 47.34
CA SER A 158 -27.16 -4.71 46.18
C SER A 158 -27.63 -5.38 44.86
N ARG A 159 -28.44 -6.43 44.85
CA ARG A 159 -28.92 -7.09 43.62
C ARG A 159 -29.85 -6.19 42.80
N LYS A 160 -30.68 -5.39 43.40
CA LYS A 160 -31.52 -4.42 42.67
C LYS A 160 -30.66 -3.37 41.95
N ILE A 161 -29.59 -2.94 42.58
CA ILE A 161 -28.64 -1.98 42.01
C ILE A 161 -27.91 -2.60 40.82
N LEU A 162 -27.42 -3.83 40.92
CA LEU A 162 -26.74 -4.53 39.85
C LEU A 162 -27.61 -4.70 38.57
N VAL A 163 -28.91 -4.95 38.74
CA VAL A 163 -29.82 -5.00 37.60
C VAL A 163 -29.81 -3.68 36.82
N TRP A 164 -29.94 -2.55 37.51
CA TRP A 164 -29.94 -1.26 36.85
C TRP A 164 -28.56 -0.87 36.29
N ILE A 165 -27.48 -1.30 36.95
CA ILE A 165 -26.12 -1.12 36.43
C ILE A 165 -25.98 -1.85 35.06
N PHE A 166 -26.32 -3.14 34.98
CA PHE A 166 -26.22 -3.86 33.70
C PHE A 166 -27.20 -3.35 32.66
N PHE A 167 -28.34 -2.81 33.04
CA PHE A 167 -29.23 -2.10 32.12
C PHE A 167 -28.52 -0.89 31.51
N VAL A 168 -27.96 0.01 32.30
CA VAL A 168 -27.23 1.20 31.80
C VAL A 168 -26.01 0.80 30.96
N LEU A 169 -25.23 -0.19 31.42
CA LEU A 169 -24.08 -0.67 30.69
C LEU A 169 -24.47 -1.23 29.32
N SER A 170 -25.61 -1.93 29.21
CA SER A 170 -26.11 -2.42 27.92
C SER A 170 -26.49 -1.28 26.97
N LEU A 171 -27.05 -0.19 27.48
CA LEU A 171 -27.37 0.99 26.69
C LEU A 171 -26.10 1.73 26.20
N ILE A 172 -25.07 1.85 27.06
CA ILE A 172 -23.79 2.45 26.70
C ILE A 172 -23.15 1.68 25.54
N VAL A 173 -23.02 0.36 25.66
CA VAL A 173 -22.44 -0.50 24.62
C VAL A 173 -23.25 -0.41 23.34
N TYR A 174 -24.58 -0.43 23.42
CA TYR A 174 -25.48 -0.31 22.27
C TYR A 174 -25.39 1.06 21.58
N SER A 175 -25.36 2.16 22.34
CA SER A 175 -25.21 3.52 21.80
C SER A 175 -23.88 3.65 21.05
N THR A 176 -22.80 3.14 21.64
CA THR A 176 -21.48 3.17 20.98
C THR A 176 -21.44 2.33 19.71
N PHE A 177 -22.15 1.20 19.72
CA PHE A 177 -22.30 0.38 18.52
C PHE A 177 -22.91 1.19 17.35
N TRP A 178 -23.98 1.98 17.59
CA TRP A 178 -24.55 2.88 16.57
C TRP A 178 -23.52 3.90 16.06
N LEU A 179 -22.70 4.46 16.91
CA LEU A 179 -21.66 5.43 16.53
C LEU A 179 -20.57 4.84 15.63
N THR A 180 -20.37 3.51 15.64
CA THR A 180 -19.46 2.84 14.69
C THR A 180 -20.00 2.84 13.27
N ASN A 181 -21.29 2.93 13.08
CA ASN A 181 -22.00 2.96 11.80
C ASN A 181 -21.54 1.86 10.83
N THR A 182 -21.55 0.59 11.26
CA THR A 182 -21.04 -0.56 10.50
C THR A 182 -22.16 -1.51 10.08
N ARG A 183 -22.53 -1.52 8.80
CA ARG A 183 -23.68 -2.28 8.23
C ARG A 183 -23.65 -3.78 8.51
N ALA A 184 -22.55 -4.45 8.23
CA ALA A 184 -22.40 -5.88 8.45
C ALA A 184 -22.67 -6.29 9.90
N CYS A 185 -22.23 -5.47 10.86
CA CYS A 185 -22.44 -5.75 12.27
C CYS A 185 -23.90 -5.52 12.72
N PHE A 186 -24.68 -4.67 12.03
CA PHE A 186 -26.13 -4.56 12.29
C PHE A 186 -26.85 -5.84 11.91
N VAL A 187 -26.59 -6.42 10.74
CA VAL A 187 -27.16 -7.70 10.32
C VAL A 187 -26.78 -8.79 11.33
N ALA A 188 -25.53 -8.83 11.72
CA ALA A 188 -25.02 -9.82 12.68
C ALA A 188 -25.65 -9.68 14.08
N LEU A 189 -25.81 -8.45 14.55
CA LEU A 189 -26.45 -8.17 15.85
C LEU A 189 -27.92 -8.59 15.85
N ILE A 190 -28.66 -8.28 14.79
CA ILE A 190 -30.05 -8.70 14.64
C ILE A 190 -30.14 -10.23 14.67
N GLY A 191 -29.30 -10.92 13.88
CA GLY A 191 -29.28 -12.39 13.81
C GLY A 191 -28.95 -13.07 15.15
N GLY A 192 -28.11 -12.45 15.98
CA GLY A 192 -27.79 -12.97 17.32
C GLY A 192 -28.78 -12.58 18.41
N LEU A 193 -29.19 -11.29 18.43
CA LEU A 193 -30.06 -10.77 19.52
C LEU A 193 -31.52 -11.23 19.40
N ILE A 194 -32.10 -11.29 18.21
CA ILE A 194 -33.50 -11.63 18.06
C ILE A 194 -33.80 -13.03 18.62
N PRO A 195 -33.10 -14.11 18.28
CA PRO A 195 -33.31 -15.42 18.89
C PRO A 195 -33.11 -15.41 20.42
N LEU A 196 -32.10 -14.70 20.90
CA LEU A 196 -31.85 -14.50 22.33
C LEU A 196 -33.08 -13.90 23.02
N LEU A 197 -33.61 -12.81 22.49
CA LEU A 197 -34.75 -12.10 23.07
C LEU A 197 -36.03 -12.93 23.06
N ILE A 198 -36.28 -13.66 21.99
CA ILE A 198 -37.44 -14.60 21.91
C ILE A 198 -37.33 -15.65 23.02
N LEU A 199 -36.17 -16.29 23.15
CA LEU A 199 -35.96 -17.33 24.16
C LEU A 199 -36.02 -16.81 25.60
N ILE A 200 -35.52 -15.59 25.84
CA ILE A 200 -35.67 -14.91 27.13
C ILE A 200 -37.13 -14.56 27.43
N TYR A 201 -37.90 -14.11 26.44
CA TYR A 201 -39.31 -13.78 26.59
C TYR A 201 -40.19 -15.01 26.92
N VAL A 202 -39.90 -16.15 26.28
CA VAL A 202 -40.60 -17.40 26.52
C VAL A 202 -40.26 -18.00 27.88
N ASN A 203 -39.14 -17.63 28.48
CA ASN A 203 -38.78 -18.15 29.78
C ASN A 203 -39.73 -17.60 30.87
N LYS A 204 -40.39 -18.50 31.63
CA LYS A 204 -41.41 -18.20 32.65
C LYS A 204 -40.90 -17.34 33.80
N ASP A 205 -39.61 -17.39 34.11
CA ASP A 205 -38.98 -16.66 35.20
C ASP A 205 -38.60 -15.23 34.83
N THR A 206 -38.71 -14.84 33.57
CA THR A 206 -38.37 -13.50 33.11
C THR A 206 -39.45 -12.50 33.53
N LYS A 207 -39.06 -11.43 34.21
CA LYS A 207 -39.98 -10.32 34.53
C LYS A 207 -40.34 -9.55 33.28
N LYS A 208 -41.51 -9.84 32.70
CA LYS A 208 -41.96 -9.32 31.40
C LYS A 208 -41.90 -7.79 31.29
N TYR A 209 -42.23 -7.04 32.39
CA TYR A 209 -42.14 -5.59 32.40
C TYR A 209 -40.70 -5.06 32.20
N ARG A 210 -39.70 -5.72 32.79
CA ARG A 210 -38.28 -5.36 32.57
C ARG A 210 -37.82 -5.66 31.16
N PHE A 211 -38.34 -6.77 30.59
CA PHE A 211 -38.11 -7.11 29.17
C PHE A 211 -38.67 -6.01 28.27
N ILE A 212 -39.91 -5.58 28.49
CA ILE A 212 -40.55 -4.51 27.71
C ILE A 212 -39.77 -3.18 27.86
N ILE A 213 -39.39 -2.80 29.06
CA ILE A 213 -38.58 -1.58 29.29
C ILE A 213 -37.25 -1.64 28.53
N TRP A 214 -36.56 -2.78 28.58
CA TRP A 214 -35.30 -2.95 27.90
C TRP A 214 -35.46 -2.85 26.39
N VAL A 215 -36.41 -3.59 25.79
CA VAL A 215 -36.71 -3.56 24.36
C VAL A 215 -37.11 -2.17 23.88
N ALA A 216 -38.01 -1.51 24.64
CA ALA A 216 -38.46 -0.16 24.30
C ALA A 216 -37.27 0.84 24.30
N SER A 217 -36.36 0.74 25.28
CA SER A 217 -35.18 1.59 25.37
C SER A 217 -34.23 1.39 24.17
N PHE A 218 -34.04 0.13 23.74
CA PHE A 218 -33.22 -0.19 22.57
C PHE A 218 -33.84 0.33 21.29
N ILE A 219 -35.15 0.17 21.12
CA ILE A 219 -35.88 0.70 19.96
C ILE A 219 -35.80 2.24 19.95
N ALA A 220 -36.04 2.89 21.06
CA ALA A 220 -35.97 4.35 21.19
C ALA A 220 -34.58 4.88 20.83
N LEU A 221 -33.52 4.28 21.36
CA LEU A 221 -32.15 4.62 20.98
C LEU A 221 -31.86 4.35 19.49
N GLY A 222 -32.33 3.23 18.96
CA GLY A 222 -32.18 2.91 17.55
C GLY A 222 -32.84 3.96 16.65
N ILE A 223 -34.05 4.39 16.96
CA ILE A 223 -34.76 5.48 16.25
C ILE A 223 -33.96 6.78 16.37
N PHE A 224 -33.54 7.15 17.58
CA PHE A 224 -32.78 8.37 17.85
C PHE A 224 -31.50 8.46 16.99
N PHE A 225 -30.70 7.39 16.94
CA PHE A 225 -29.48 7.38 16.14
C PHE A 225 -29.78 7.35 14.63
N ASN A 226 -30.86 6.71 14.22
CA ASN A 226 -31.23 6.64 12.80
C ASN A 226 -31.83 7.94 12.26
N MET A 227 -32.38 8.80 13.12
CA MET A 227 -32.84 10.14 12.75
C MET A 227 -31.70 11.11 12.43
N ARG A 228 -30.47 10.84 12.86
CA ARG A 228 -29.32 11.68 12.58
C ARG A 228 -28.68 11.27 11.27
N PRO A 229 -28.49 12.15 10.26
CA PRO A 229 -27.91 11.78 8.96
C PRO A 229 -26.54 11.11 9.09
N GLU A 230 -25.74 11.56 10.03
CA GLU A 230 -24.37 11.09 10.23
C GLU A 230 -24.28 9.66 10.80
N THR A 231 -25.28 9.22 11.56
CA THR A 231 -25.34 7.90 12.18
C THR A 231 -26.43 7.00 11.59
N SER A 232 -27.20 7.49 10.62
CA SER A 232 -28.29 6.76 9.98
C SER A 232 -27.73 5.57 9.16
N VAL A 233 -28.10 4.39 9.58
CA VAL A 233 -27.77 3.15 8.86
C VAL A 233 -28.59 3.05 7.58
N ILE A 234 -29.86 3.51 7.60
CA ILE A 234 -30.75 3.50 6.44
C ILE A 234 -30.18 4.38 5.34
N ASN A 235 -29.79 5.64 5.63
CA ASN A 235 -29.17 6.53 4.66
C ASN A 235 -27.88 5.95 4.06
N ARG A 236 -27.14 5.19 4.86
CA ARG A 236 -25.92 4.55 4.39
C ARG A 236 -26.17 3.34 3.49
N PHE A 237 -27.27 2.62 3.68
CA PHE A 237 -27.73 1.60 2.73
C PHE A 237 -28.23 2.23 1.42
N GLN A 238 -28.93 3.37 1.50
CA GLN A 238 -29.46 4.10 0.33
C GLN A 238 -28.36 4.77 -0.48
N GLY A 239 -27.35 5.40 0.16
CA GLY A 239 -26.28 6.10 -0.52
C GLY A 239 -25.42 5.22 -1.44
N ASP A 240 -25.40 3.89 -1.24
CA ASP A 240 -24.78 2.97 -2.19
C ASP A 240 -25.65 2.72 -3.43
N PHE A 241 -26.95 2.97 -3.36
CA PHE A 241 -27.85 2.90 -4.51
C PHE A 241 -27.84 4.20 -5.32
N ASP A 242 -27.71 5.37 -4.67
CA ASP A 242 -27.79 6.69 -5.33
C ASP A 242 -26.48 7.09 -6.03
N THR A 243 -25.32 6.68 -5.51
CA THR A 243 -24.01 6.92 -6.16
C THR A 243 -23.87 6.23 -7.51
N THR A 244 -24.70 5.23 -7.80
CA THR A 244 -24.71 4.51 -9.08
C THR A 244 -25.49 5.23 -10.19
N MET A 245 -26.40 6.14 -9.86
CA MET A 245 -27.21 6.86 -10.86
C MET A 245 -26.50 8.09 -11.46
N ASN A 246 -25.62 8.75 -10.70
CA ASN A 246 -25.00 10.02 -11.12
C ASN A 246 -23.76 9.87 -11.99
N ILE A 247 -23.16 8.69 -12.12
CA ILE A 247 -21.97 8.47 -12.98
C ILE A 247 -22.36 8.28 -14.46
N SER A 248 -23.62 7.99 -14.74
CA SER A 248 -24.10 7.70 -16.10
C SER A 248 -24.47 8.93 -16.95
N THR A 249 -24.56 10.11 -16.36
CA THR A 249 -25.05 11.32 -17.06
C THR A 249 -23.96 12.24 -17.60
N ASP A 250 -22.73 12.17 -17.11
CA ASP A 250 -21.63 13.07 -17.53
C ASP A 250 -20.73 12.53 -18.67
N LEU A 251 -20.99 11.34 -19.17
CA LEU A 251 -20.15 10.66 -20.18
C LEU A 251 -20.74 10.67 -21.60
N SER A 252 -21.87 11.31 -21.83
CA SER A 252 -22.56 11.27 -23.15
C SER A 252 -21.97 12.20 -24.22
N ASP A 253 -21.04 13.12 -23.90
CA ASP A 253 -20.61 14.17 -24.82
C ASP A 253 -19.18 14.03 -25.39
N ILE A 254 -18.48 12.91 -25.16
CA ILE A 254 -17.16 12.68 -25.75
C ILE A 254 -17.23 11.52 -26.73
N LYS A 255 -17.48 11.84 -28.01
CA LYS A 255 -17.19 10.90 -29.12
C LYS A 255 -15.70 10.75 -29.27
N VAL A 256 -15.12 9.76 -28.61
CA VAL A 256 -13.75 9.30 -28.86
C VAL A 256 -13.79 8.30 -30.00
N ASN A 257 -13.03 8.59 -31.04
CA ASN A 257 -12.83 7.67 -32.17
C ASN A 257 -12.08 6.43 -31.65
N THR A 258 -12.78 5.32 -31.45
CA THR A 258 -12.26 4.07 -30.85
C THR A 258 -11.51 3.21 -31.86
N SER A 259 -10.47 3.74 -32.49
CA SER A 259 -9.52 2.96 -33.29
C SER A 259 -8.13 2.93 -32.68
N LEU A 260 -8.04 2.63 -31.38
CA LEU A 260 -6.76 2.27 -30.75
C LEU A 260 -6.53 0.76 -30.95
N PRO A 261 -5.37 0.32 -31.41
CA PRO A 261 -5.06 -1.10 -31.57
C PRO A 261 -4.92 -1.74 -30.18
N VAL A 262 -5.95 -2.44 -29.73
CA VAL A 262 -5.91 -3.32 -28.58
C VAL A 262 -5.22 -4.60 -29.01
N THR A 263 -3.92 -4.68 -28.86
CA THR A 263 -3.17 -5.90 -29.07
C THR A 263 -3.32 -6.83 -27.88
N LYS A 264 -3.98 -7.94 -28.10
CA LYS A 264 -3.97 -9.23 -27.39
C LYS A 264 -3.71 -9.23 -25.87
N ILE A 265 -4.65 -8.74 -25.11
CA ILE A 265 -4.94 -9.35 -23.81
C ILE A 265 -5.98 -10.43 -24.06
N GLN A 266 -5.73 -11.66 -23.59
CA GLN A 266 -6.70 -12.75 -23.69
C GLN A 266 -8.06 -12.22 -23.26
N THR A 267 -9.00 -12.15 -24.21
CA THR A 267 -10.37 -11.70 -23.95
C THR A 267 -11.05 -12.74 -23.06
N CYS A 268 -10.96 -12.54 -21.74
CA CYS A 268 -11.91 -13.16 -20.85
C CYS A 268 -13.27 -12.52 -21.12
N GLU A 269 -14.23 -13.33 -21.59
CA GLU A 269 -15.62 -12.90 -21.70
C GLU A 269 -16.04 -12.26 -20.36
N LYS A 270 -16.62 -11.06 -20.41
CA LYS A 270 -17.15 -10.41 -19.19
C LYS A 270 -18.08 -11.40 -18.51
N PRO A 271 -17.96 -11.66 -17.21
CA PRO A 271 -18.95 -12.45 -16.50
C PRO A 271 -20.34 -11.83 -16.76
N TRP A 272 -21.32 -12.64 -17.15
CA TRP A 272 -22.69 -12.22 -17.48
C TRP A 272 -23.36 -11.37 -16.38
N ILE A 273 -22.83 -11.42 -15.16
CA ILE A 273 -23.26 -10.67 -13.97
C ILE A 273 -23.03 -9.16 -14.12
N THR A 274 -22.01 -8.68 -14.85
CA THR A 274 -21.64 -7.26 -14.89
C THR A 274 -22.55 -6.40 -15.75
N ASN A 275 -23.28 -7.00 -16.70
CA ASN A 275 -24.16 -6.28 -17.60
C ASN A 275 -25.58 -6.04 -17.07
N LYS A 276 -25.96 -6.62 -15.93
CA LYS A 276 -27.33 -6.59 -15.40
C LYS A 276 -27.51 -6.01 -13.99
N LEU A 277 -26.43 -5.76 -13.25
CA LEU A 277 -26.50 -5.36 -11.84
C LEU A 277 -25.62 -4.13 -11.59
N ASN A 278 -26.25 -2.97 -11.36
CA ASN A 278 -25.60 -1.77 -10.84
C ASN A 278 -25.40 -1.94 -9.32
N PHE A 279 -24.22 -2.42 -8.91
CA PHE A 279 -23.87 -2.51 -7.50
C PHE A 279 -23.01 -1.31 -7.07
N GLY A 280 -23.27 -0.74 -5.89
CA GLY A 280 -22.40 0.25 -5.25
C GLY A 280 -20.97 -0.30 -5.01
N GLY A 281 -19.98 0.59 -4.99
CA GLY A 281 -18.56 0.28 -5.05
C GLY A 281 -18.05 -0.86 -4.15
N SER A 282 -18.53 -0.96 -2.90
CA SER A 282 -18.08 -2.02 -1.98
C SER A 282 -18.64 -3.40 -2.32
N THR A 283 -19.86 -3.46 -2.85
CA THR A 283 -20.52 -4.73 -3.25
C THR A 283 -19.93 -5.24 -4.56
N PHE A 284 -19.63 -4.35 -5.50
CA PHE A 284 -18.98 -4.67 -6.76
C PHE A 284 -17.59 -5.28 -6.52
N SER A 285 -16.77 -4.68 -5.67
CA SER A 285 -15.47 -5.23 -5.30
C SER A 285 -15.56 -6.65 -4.72
N ARG A 286 -16.56 -6.94 -3.89
CA ARG A 286 -16.75 -8.29 -3.31
C ARG A 286 -17.11 -9.35 -4.32
N VAL A 287 -17.89 -9.02 -5.36
CA VAL A 287 -18.22 -10.00 -6.42
C VAL A 287 -16.94 -10.49 -7.09
N PHE A 288 -16.01 -9.58 -7.43
CA PHE A 288 -14.74 -9.99 -8.03
C PHE A 288 -13.82 -10.71 -7.06
N GLN A 289 -13.85 -10.37 -5.76
CA GLN A 289 -13.16 -11.16 -4.74
C GLN A 289 -13.64 -12.60 -4.72
N TYR A 290 -14.95 -12.82 -4.79
CA TYR A 290 -15.54 -14.16 -4.78
C TYR A 290 -15.23 -14.93 -6.08
N LEU A 291 -15.24 -14.25 -7.23
CA LEU A 291 -14.84 -14.85 -8.51
C LEU A 291 -13.35 -15.24 -8.50
N ALA A 292 -12.47 -14.36 -8.01
CA ALA A 292 -11.05 -14.68 -7.85
C ALA A 292 -10.86 -15.87 -6.88
N ALA A 293 -11.58 -15.89 -5.76
CA ALA A 293 -11.56 -16.98 -4.79
C ALA A 293 -11.93 -18.32 -5.42
N THR A 294 -12.96 -18.35 -6.27
CA THR A 294 -13.37 -19.60 -6.97
C THR A 294 -12.29 -20.09 -7.93
N LYS A 295 -11.53 -19.19 -8.56
CA LYS A 295 -10.40 -19.57 -9.43
C LYS A 295 -9.24 -20.12 -8.60
N ILE A 296 -8.89 -19.48 -7.47
CA ILE A 296 -7.86 -20.00 -6.56
C ILE A 296 -8.26 -21.39 -6.05
N PHE A 297 -9.52 -21.56 -5.60
CA PHE A 297 -10.01 -22.86 -5.13
C PHE A 297 -9.92 -23.96 -6.19
N LYS A 298 -10.21 -23.67 -7.46
CA LYS A 298 -10.07 -24.65 -8.56
C LYS A 298 -8.63 -25.15 -8.71
N ASP A 299 -7.65 -24.27 -8.51
CA ASP A 299 -6.24 -24.63 -8.63
C ASP A 299 -5.71 -25.34 -7.36
N TYR A 300 -6.28 -25.07 -6.17
CA TYR A 300 -5.85 -25.62 -4.87
C TYR A 300 -7.02 -26.19 -4.04
N PRO A 301 -7.74 -27.23 -4.51
CA PRO A 301 -9.02 -27.61 -3.92
C PRO A 301 -8.92 -28.34 -2.57
N LEU A 302 -7.86 -29.09 -2.30
CA LEU A 302 -7.83 -30.00 -1.13
C LEU A 302 -7.38 -29.30 0.15
N PHE A 303 -6.25 -28.60 0.11
CA PHE A 303 -5.63 -27.98 1.30
C PHE A 303 -5.44 -26.48 1.18
N GLY A 304 -5.87 -25.88 0.05
CA GLY A 304 -5.74 -24.45 -0.22
C GLY A 304 -4.29 -23.96 -0.47
N ILE A 305 -4.13 -22.65 -0.53
CA ILE A 305 -2.83 -21.98 -0.78
C ILE A 305 -1.97 -21.78 0.47
N GLY A 306 -2.52 -22.08 1.63
CA GLY A 306 -1.92 -21.85 2.94
C GLY A 306 -2.57 -20.68 3.69
N PRO A 307 -2.61 -20.77 5.04
CA PRO A 307 -3.18 -19.71 5.88
C PRO A 307 -2.50 -18.36 5.65
N ASP A 308 -3.30 -17.29 5.62
CA ASP A 308 -2.86 -15.90 5.51
C ASP A 308 -2.01 -15.55 4.26
N THR A 309 -2.10 -16.35 3.18
CA THR A 309 -1.29 -16.17 1.96
C THR A 309 -2.07 -15.56 0.78
N ILE A 310 -3.36 -15.24 0.95
CA ILE A 310 -4.21 -14.68 -0.12
C ILE A 310 -3.59 -13.44 -0.74
N GLY A 311 -3.06 -12.52 0.05
CA GLY A 311 -2.42 -11.30 -0.42
C GLY A 311 -1.20 -11.50 -1.34
N ILE A 312 -0.66 -12.72 -1.42
CA ILE A 312 0.46 -13.04 -2.30
C ILE A 312 -0.02 -13.29 -3.74
N VAL A 313 -1.17 -13.93 -3.92
CA VAL A 313 -1.65 -14.38 -5.24
C VAL A 313 -2.94 -13.71 -5.71
N TYR A 314 -3.64 -12.99 -4.84
CA TYR A 314 -4.96 -12.45 -5.12
C TYR A 314 -5.02 -11.63 -6.42
N GLN A 315 -4.09 -10.73 -6.64
CA GLN A 315 -4.08 -9.83 -7.81
C GLN A 315 -3.90 -10.60 -9.12
N LYS A 316 -3.05 -11.61 -9.12
CA LYS A 316 -2.88 -12.51 -10.27
C LYS A 316 -4.19 -13.23 -10.65
N TYR A 317 -4.98 -13.65 -9.66
CA TYR A 317 -6.27 -14.31 -9.91
C TYR A 317 -7.38 -13.33 -10.23
N LEU A 318 -7.33 -12.12 -9.68
CA LEU A 318 -8.24 -11.04 -10.04
C LEU A 318 -8.11 -10.70 -11.53
N ALA A 319 -6.89 -10.61 -12.06
CA ALA A 319 -6.63 -10.37 -13.48
C ALA A 319 -7.21 -11.45 -14.41
N LYS A 320 -7.40 -12.70 -13.93
CA LYS A 320 -8.05 -13.76 -14.69
C LYS A 320 -9.58 -13.58 -14.83
N VAL A 321 -10.18 -12.71 -14.02
CA VAL A 321 -11.64 -12.51 -13.99
C VAL A 321 -12.06 -11.08 -14.27
N PHE A 322 -11.10 -10.16 -14.32
CA PHE A 322 -11.36 -8.76 -14.52
C PHE A 322 -10.34 -8.14 -15.49
N THR A 323 -10.81 -7.41 -16.51
CA THR A 323 -9.98 -6.64 -17.44
C THR A 323 -10.31 -5.16 -17.28
N LEU A 324 -9.28 -4.35 -17.10
CA LEU A 324 -9.38 -2.89 -16.94
C LEU A 324 -9.87 -2.21 -18.22
N LYS A 325 -10.74 -1.21 -18.05
CA LYS A 325 -11.17 -0.30 -19.10
C LYS A 325 -11.10 1.15 -18.62
N GLU A 326 -11.00 2.07 -19.53
CA GLU A 326 -11.09 3.49 -19.20
C GLU A 326 -12.43 3.81 -18.53
N GLY A 327 -12.37 4.52 -17.40
CA GLY A 327 -13.54 4.84 -16.57
C GLY A 327 -13.86 3.80 -15.48
N ASP A 328 -13.14 2.69 -15.39
CA ASP A 328 -13.30 1.75 -14.26
C ASP A 328 -12.84 2.41 -12.94
N PRO A 329 -13.61 2.29 -11.86
CA PRO A 329 -13.28 2.97 -10.62
C PRO A 329 -12.03 2.38 -9.95
N GLY A 330 -11.04 3.22 -9.64
CA GLY A 330 -9.75 2.84 -9.07
C GLY A 330 -9.81 2.15 -7.70
N PHE A 331 -10.96 2.17 -6.99
CA PHE A 331 -11.16 1.43 -5.74
C PHE A 331 -11.27 -0.10 -5.92
N LEU A 332 -11.35 -0.59 -7.18
CA LEU A 332 -11.36 -2.03 -7.47
C LEU A 332 -10.00 -2.70 -7.24
N PHE A 333 -8.92 -1.93 -7.17
CA PHE A 333 -7.55 -2.41 -7.20
C PHE A 333 -6.77 -2.37 -5.87
N PRO A 334 -7.34 -1.98 -4.70
CA PRO A 334 -6.62 -2.12 -3.47
C PRO A 334 -6.29 -3.60 -3.26
N ARG A 335 -5.03 -3.87 -2.94
CA ARG A 335 -4.55 -5.21 -2.66
C ARG A 335 -5.35 -5.82 -1.52
N GLN A 336 -6.10 -6.85 -1.83
CA GLN A 336 -6.89 -7.59 -0.84
C GLN A 336 -5.99 -8.68 -0.25
N ASP A 337 -5.86 -8.68 1.04
CA ASP A 337 -5.15 -9.71 1.80
C ASP A 337 -6.11 -10.76 2.38
N ARG A 338 -7.44 -10.54 2.20
CA ARG A 338 -8.52 -11.44 2.63
C ARG A 338 -9.71 -11.38 1.68
N ILE A 339 -10.42 -12.49 1.62
CA ILE A 339 -11.75 -12.56 1.03
C ILE A 339 -12.72 -12.20 2.14
N HIS A 340 -13.42 -11.09 2.04
CA HIS A 340 -14.35 -10.61 3.07
C HIS A 340 -15.54 -11.55 3.31
N ASN A 341 -15.24 -12.85 3.48
CA ASN A 341 -16.15 -13.95 3.79
C ASN A 341 -15.34 -15.11 4.38
N ASP A 342 -15.61 -15.51 5.62
CA ASP A 342 -14.81 -16.49 6.38
C ASP A 342 -14.88 -17.91 5.80
N ILE A 343 -16.01 -18.28 5.23
CA ILE A 343 -16.17 -19.58 4.55
C ILE A 343 -15.28 -19.63 3.31
N LEU A 344 -15.35 -18.63 2.44
CA LEU A 344 -14.52 -18.57 1.23
C LEU A 344 -13.04 -18.42 1.57
N ASP A 345 -12.69 -17.63 2.58
CA ASP A 345 -11.32 -17.48 3.07
C ASP A 345 -10.77 -18.85 3.55
N THR A 346 -11.58 -19.58 4.30
CA THR A 346 -11.23 -20.93 4.77
C THR A 346 -11.04 -21.92 3.62
N VAL A 347 -11.91 -21.89 2.62
CA VAL A 347 -11.82 -22.76 1.43
C VAL A 347 -10.56 -22.45 0.61
N VAL A 348 -10.29 -21.18 0.38
CA VAL A 348 -9.12 -20.75 -0.41
C VAL A 348 -7.82 -21.06 0.31
N THR A 349 -7.77 -20.79 1.61
CA THR A 349 -6.53 -20.91 2.39
C THR A 349 -6.24 -22.34 2.87
N ARG A 350 -7.26 -23.14 3.16
CA ARG A 350 -7.16 -24.47 3.77
C ARG A 350 -7.87 -25.58 2.99
N GLY A 351 -8.46 -25.24 1.85
CA GLY A 351 -9.16 -26.17 0.98
C GLY A 351 -10.44 -26.75 1.57
N ILE A 352 -10.98 -27.76 0.88
CA ILE A 352 -12.24 -28.42 1.30
C ILE A 352 -12.10 -29.17 2.64
N PHE A 353 -10.90 -29.71 2.93
CA PHE A 353 -10.64 -30.35 4.21
C PHE A 353 -10.60 -29.34 5.36
N GLY A 354 -10.06 -28.14 5.15
CA GLY A 354 -10.11 -27.07 6.14
C GLY A 354 -11.53 -26.62 6.44
N LEU A 355 -12.36 -26.43 5.42
CA LEU A 355 -13.77 -26.11 5.59
C LEU A 355 -14.52 -27.24 6.30
N GLY A 356 -14.29 -28.51 5.88
CA GLY A 356 -14.95 -29.67 6.48
C GLY A 356 -14.68 -29.79 7.98
N THR A 357 -13.41 -29.62 8.40
CA THR A 357 -13.06 -29.68 9.83
C THR A 357 -13.60 -28.49 10.62
N TYR A 358 -13.67 -27.30 10.02
CA TYR A 358 -14.26 -26.12 10.64
C TYR A 358 -15.77 -26.30 10.85
N ILE A 359 -16.50 -26.73 9.83
CA ILE A 359 -17.93 -27.02 9.94
C ILE A 359 -18.17 -28.13 10.97
N TRP A 360 -17.39 -29.22 10.93
CA TRP A 360 -17.50 -30.32 11.90
C TRP A 360 -17.35 -29.81 13.35
N LEU A 361 -16.36 -28.95 13.61
CA LEU A 361 -16.17 -28.33 14.92
C LEU A 361 -17.44 -27.58 15.39
N LEU A 362 -18.00 -26.73 14.51
CA LEU A 362 -19.20 -25.94 14.82
C LEU A 362 -20.44 -26.82 15.04
N VAL A 363 -20.63 -27.85 14.21
CA VAL A 363 -21.74 -28.80 14.34
C VAL A 363 -21.67 -29.57 15.65
N VAL A 364 -20.50 -30.14 15.98
CA VAL A 364 -20.32 -30.88 17.24
C VAL A 364 -20.54 -29.97 18.44
N PHE A 365 -20.05 -28.73 18.39
CA PHE A 365 -20.31 -27.73 19.42
C PHE A 365 -21.83 -27.47 19.58
N GLY A 366 -22.51 -27.17 18.49
CA GLY A 366 -23.95 -26.88 18.49
C GLY A 366 -24.77 -28.05 19.04
N VAL A 367 -24.53 -29.26 18.56
CA VAL A 367 -25.20 -30.48 19.03
C VAL A 367 -24.98 -30.70 20.53
N PHE A 368 -23.73 -30.55 20.96
CA PHE A 368 -23.38 -30.67 22.39
C PHE A 368 -24.16 -29.66 23.24
N VAL A 369 -24.10 -28.38 22.90
CA VAL A 369 -24.79 -27.31 23.68
C VAL A 369 -26.30 -27.55 23.66
N CYS A 370 -26.92 -27.88 22.52
CA CYS A 370 -28.34 -28.13 22.42
C CYS A 370 -28.80 -29.31 23.32
N LYS A 371 -28.01 -30.40 23.35
CA LYS A 371 -28.29 -31.55 24.24
C LYS A 371 -28.26 -31.19 25.72
N GLN A 372 -27.23 -30.40 26.10
CA GLN A 372 -27.01 -30.04 27.51
C GLN A 372 -27.92 -28.90 28.00
N TYR A 373 -28.37 -28.02 27.11
CA TYR A 373 -29.18 -26.84 27.42
C TYR A 373 -30.43 -27.17 28.27
N ARG A 374 -31.11 -28.26 27.98
CA ARG A 374 -32.35 -28.68 28.69
C ARG A 374 -32.09 -28.96 30.16
N GLN A 375 -30.89 -29.43 30.51
CA GLN A 375 -30.49 -29.83 31.86
C GLN A 375 -29.95 -28.68 32.69
N LEU A 376 -29.75 -27.50 32.12
CA LEU A 376 -29.22 -26.34 32.82
C LEU A 376 -30.25 -25.70 33.76
N SER A 377 -29.79 -25.07 34.84
CA SER A 377 -30.61 -24.19 35.67
C SER A 377 -31.11 -22.98 34.87
N ASN A 378 -32.20 -22.36 35.23
CA ASN A 378 -32.77 -21.21 34.52
C ASN A 378 -31.77 -20.01 34.42
N GLN A 379 -30.94 -19.82 35.45
CA GLN A 379 -29.86 -18.81 35.43
C GLN A 379 -28.79 -19.16 34.41
N ASP A 380 -28.32 -20.41 34.37
CA ASP A 380 -27.31 -20.87 33.45
C ASP A 380 -27.84 -20.90 32.01
N LYS A 381 -29.15 -21.16 31.79
CA LYS A 381 -29.81 -21.04 30.48
C LYS A 381 -29.73 -19.64 29.91
N VAL A 382 -30.03 -18.59 30.70
CA VAL A 382 -29.97 -17.20 30.25
C VAL A 382 -28.53 -16.81 29.87
N LEU A 383 -27.54 -17.20 30.68
CA LEU A 383 -26.15 -16.93 30.39
C LEU A 383 -25.66 -17.70 29.15
N MET A 384 -26.06 -18.98 29.04
CA MET A 384 -25.75 -19.80 27.83
C MET A 384 -26.32 -19.16 26.57
N LEU A 385 -27.55 -18.66 26.61
CA LEU A 385 -28.16 -17.97 25.48
C LEU A 385 -27.39 -16.70 25.08
N GLY A 386 -26.90 -15.92 26.05
CA GLY A 386 -26.06 -14.76 25.78
C GLY A 386 -24.76 -15.12 25.09
N LEU A 387 -24.09 -16.19 25.55
CA LEU A 387 -22.87 -16.70 24.94
C LEU A 387 -23.13 -17.22 23.51
N LEU A 388 -24.24 -17.95 23.29
CA LEU A 388 -24.62 -18.43 21.96
C LEU A 388 -24.95 -17.28 21.01
N ALA A 389 -25.69 -16.28 21.48
CA ALA A 389 -25.97 -15.09 20.68
C ALA A 389 -24.69 -14.36 20.26
N SER A 390 -23.70 -14.28 21.16
CA SER A 390 -22.38 -13.73 20.86
C SER A 390 -21.66 -14.52 19.76
N ILE A 391 -21.70 -15.86 19.84
CA ILE A 391 -21.11 -16.75 18.82
C ILE A 391 -21.82 -16.59 17.49
N VAL A 392 -23.16 -16.60 17.47
CA VAL A 392 -23.97 -16.44 16.24
C VAL A 392 -23.70 -15.07 15.60
N SER A 393 -23.70 -14.00 16.38
CA SER A 393 -23.36 -12.66 15.88
C SER A 393 -21.96 -12.62 15.24
N TYR A 394 -20.97 -13.24 15.88
CA TYR A 394 -19.63 -13.35 15.32
C TYR A 394 -19.60 -14.09 13.99
N LEU A 395 -20.23 -15.26 13.91
CA LEU A 395 -20.27 -16.07 12.68
C LEU A 395 -20.97 -15.33 11.53
N ILE A 396 -22.10 -14.67 11.79
CA ILE A 396 -22.80 -13.87 10.75
C ILE A 396 -21.93 -12.70 10.30
N GLN A 397 -21.26 -11.99 11.24
CA GLN A 397 -20.40 -10.86 10.88
C GLN A 397 -19.24 -11.28 9.99
N ASN A 398 -18.67 -12.45 10.23
CA ASN A 398 -17.54 -12.95 9.45
C ASN A 398 -17.90 -13.32 8.00
N GLU A 399 -19.18 -13.55 7.69
CA GLU A 399 -19.64 -13.73 6.29
C GLU A 399 -19.60 -12.41 5.48
N PHE A 400 -19.51 -11.26 6.16
CA PHE A 400 -19.43 -9.94 5.54
C PHE A 400 -18.12 -9.20 5.82
N SER A 401 -17.21 -9.81 6.58
CA SER A 401 -15.95 -9.22 6.99
C SER A 401 -14.96 -10.32 7.38
N PHE A 402 -13.99 -10.00 8.20
CA PHE A 402 -13.07 -10.97 8.81
C PHE A 402 -12.82 -10.59 10.28
N GLY A 403 -12.51 -11.61 11.10
CA GLY A 403 -12.07 -11.40 12.47
C GLY A 403 -10.64 -10.88 12.52
N ASN A 404 -10.30 -10.14 13.57
CA ASN A 404 -8.90 -9.88 13.94
C ASN A 404 -8.57 -10.65 15.22
N THR A 405 -7.29 -10.73 15.58
CA THR A 405 -6.79 -11.51 16.73
C THR A 405 -7.60 -11.34 18.02
N PRO A 406 -7.97 -10.13 18.49
CA PRO A 406 -8.80 -9.98 19.70
C PRO A 406 -10.18 -10.58 19.57
N ILE A 407 -10.82 -10.43 18.43
CA ILE A 407 -12.21 -10.88 18.17
C ILE A 407 -12.25 -12.41 18.05
N VAL A 408 -11.31 -12.99 17.31
CA VAL A 408 -11.17 -14.45 17.18
C VAL A 408 -10.86 -15.09 18.54
N THR A 409 -9.97 -14.47 19.35
CA THR A 409 -9.70 -14.93 20.72
C THR A 409 -10.97 -14.95 21.56
N LEU A 410 -11.77 -13.89 21.48
CA LEU A 410 -13.03 -13.79 22.25
C LEU A 410 -14.04 -14.85 21.82
N PHE A 411 -14.12 -15.19 20.54
CA PHE A 411 -14.94 -16.30 20.04
C PHE A 411 -14.57 -17.64 20.69
N TRP A 412 -13.27 -18.00 20.71
CA TRP A 412 -12.80 -19.24 21.34
C TRP A 412 -13.00 -19.24 22.86
N VAL A 413 -12.80 -18.10 23.52
CA VAL A 413 -13.10 -17.92 24.95
C VAL A 413 -14.58 -18.15 25.22
N THR A 414 -15.46 -17.60 24.39
CA THR A 414 -16.92 -17.73 24.53
C THR A 414 -17.36 -19.18 24.37
N MET A 415 -16.80 -19.91 23.39
CA MET A 415 -17.03 -21.36 23.26
C MET A 415 -16.57 -22.12 24.51
N GLY A 416 -15.40 -21.78 25.05
CA GLY A 416 -14.88 -22.39 26.28
C GLY A 416 -15.78 -22.13 27.51
N LEU A 417 -16.37 -20.93 27.60
CA LEU A 417 -17.34 -20.58 28.65
C LEU A 417 -18.62 -21.41 28.54
N CYS A 418 -19.15 -21.68 27.33
CA CYS A 418 -20.29 -22.56 27.13
C CYS A 418 -20.01 -23.97 27.67
N ILE A 419 -18.83 -24.54 27.38
CA ILE A 419 -18.43 -25.86 27.91
C ILE A 419 -18.30 -25.81 29.44
N SER A 420 -17.72 -24.72 29.98
CA SER A 420 -17.54 -24.57 31.43
C SER A 420 -18.86 -24.49 32.21
N ILE A 421 -19.90 -23.83 31.66
CA ILE A 421 -21.24 -23.80 32.26
C ILE A 421 -21.79 -25.23 32.43
N VAL A 422 -21.75 -26.03 31.36
CA VAL A 422 -22.21 -27.40 31.39
C VAL A 422 -21.45 -28.22 32.43
N LYS A 423 -20.12 -28.08 32.47
CA LYS A 423 -19.26 -28.78 33.42
C LYS A 423 -19.60 -28.43 34.88
N ILE A 424 -19.79 -27.15 35.18
CA ILE A 424 -20.16 -26.66 36.53
C ILE A 424 -21.53 -27.23 36.92
N ASN A 425 -22.49 -27.22 36.02
CA ASN A 425 -23.82 -27.75 36.30
C ASN A 425 -23.79 -29.27 36.55
N ASN A 426 -23.08 -30.06 35.72
CA ASN A 426 -22.99 -31.50 35.91
C ASN A 426 -22.27 -31.89 37.21
N SER A 427 -21.22 -31.12 37.64
CA SER A 427 -20.57 -31.36 38.93
C SER A 427 -21.44 -31.08 40.13
N LYS A 428 -22.38 -30.13 40.00
CA LYS A 428 -23.38 -29.86 41.04
C LYS A 428 -24.39 -30.97 41.18
N VAL A 429 -24.92 -31.46 40.06
CA VAL A 429 -25.90 -32.59 40.04
C VAL A 429 -25.26 -33.83 40.70
N VAL A 430 -24.04 -34.17 40.31
CA VAL A 430 -23.33 -35.34 40.91
C VAL A 430 -23.12 -35.17 42.42
N SER A 431 -22.77 -33.93 42.87
CA SER A 431 -22.60 -33.67 44.31
C SER A 431 -23.97 -33.77 45.08
N GLU A 432 -25.04 -33.31 44.48
CA GLU A 432 -26.40 -33.41 45.07
C GLU A 432 -26.88 -34.86 45.12
N GLU A 433 -26.67 -35.66 44.08
CA GLU A 433 -26.96 -37.09 44.06
C GLU A 433 -26.15 -37.87 45.12
N LEU A 434 -24.84 -37.57 45.25
CA LEU A 434 -23.97 -38.19 46.27
C LEU A 434 -24.43 -37.82 47.69
N THR A 435 -24.88 -36.58 47.89
CA THR A 435 -25.40 -36.10 49.18
C THR A 435 -26.76 -36.76 49.48
N ALA A 436 -27.66 -36.86 48.50
CA ALA A 436 -28.94 -37.53 48.64
C ALA A 436 -28.76 -39.01 48.90
N ASN A 437 -27.84 -39.70 48.23
CA ASN A 437 -27.53 -41.09 48.49
C ASN A 437 -26.88 -41.29 49.89
N GLN A 438 -26.04 -40.39 50.34
CA GLN A 438 -25.51 -40.44 51.74
C GLN A 438 -26.60 -40.21 52.77
N VAL A 439 -27.56 -39.33 52.51
CA VAL A 439 -28.74 -39.10 53.40
C VAL A 439 -29.63 -40.30 53.40
N LEU A 440 -29.90 -40.98 52.26
CA LEU A 440 -30.65 -42.23 52.17
C LEU A 440 -29.94 -43.37 52.94
N ILE A 441 -28.64 -43.53 52.75
CA ILE A 441 -27.83 -44.55 53.46
C ILE A 441 -27.82 -44.25 54.96
N ASN A 442 -27.76 -43.00 55.40
CA ASN A 442 -27.83 -42.62 56.79
C ASN A 442 -29.26 -42.87 57.37
N ASN A 443 -30.30 -42.56 56.62
CA ASN A 443 -31.70 -42.85 57.05
C ASN A 443 -31.96 -44.36 57.11
N ASP A 444 -31.46 -45.17 56.15
CA ASP A 444 -31.59 -46.62 56.24
C ASP A 444 -30.76 -47.19 57.45
N ASN A 445 -29.60 -46.62 57.72
CA ASN A 445 -28.83 -47.01 58.90
C ASN A 445 -29.48 -46.59 60.22
N ILE A 446 -30.20 -45.45 60.27
CA ILE A 446 -30.98 -44.98 61.38
C ILE A 446 -32.22 -45.86 61.56
N ASN A 447 -32.89 -46.27 60.50
CA ASN A 447 -34.05 -47.17 60.55
C ASN A 447 -33.65 -48.60 60.92
N ARG A 448 -32.51 -49.11 60.40
CA ARG A 448 -31.91 -50.38 60.84
C ARG A 448 -31.40 -50.34 62.31
N ALA A 449 -30.93 -49.21 62.79
CA ALA A 449 -30.48 -49.08 64.21
C ALA A 449 -31.63 -49.04 65.22
N LYS A 450 -32.86 -48.70 64.78
CA LYS A 450 -34.09 -48.71 65.58
C LYS A 450 -34.70 -50.13 65.71
N THR A 451 -34.27 -51.13 64.92
CA THR A 451 -34.79 -52.49 64.89
C THR A 451 -33.81 -53.53 65.46
N PHE A 452 -32.58 -53.16 65.86
CA PHE A 452 -31.58 -54.12 66.38
C PHE A 452 -31.24 -53.82 67.83
N ASN A 453 -31.76 -54.73 68.68
CA ASN A 453 -31.41 -54.88 70.15
C ASN A 453 -29.97 -55.31 70.36
N THR A 454 -29.29 -54.65 71.25
CA THR A 454 -28.17 -54.91 72.23
C THR A 454 -27.15 -56.02 71.98
N SER A 455 -27.21 -56.92 71.01
CA SER A 455 -26.21 -58.02 70.89
C SER A 455 -25.16 -57.85 69.80
N SER A 456 -25.20 -56.72 69.07
CA SER A 456 -24.28 -56.50 67.91
C SER A 456 -23.16 -55.50 68.12
N ARG A 457 -23.07 -54.84 69.30
CA ARG A 457 -22.03 -53.85 69.59
C ARG A 457 -20.60 -54.38 69.59
N GLU A 458 -20.40 -55.68 69.94
CA GLU A 458 -19.04 -56.27 69.95
C GLU A 458 -18.53 -56.65 68.60
N LYS A 459 -19.36 -56.96 67.64
CA LYS A 459 -18.93 -57.31 66.27
C LYS A 459 -18.60 -56.08 65.39
N ILE A 460 -19.16 -54.95 65.67
CA ILE A 460 -18.86 -53.70 64.94
C ILE A 460 -17.47 -53.13 65.38
N ASN A 461 -17.10 -53.26 66.64
CA ASN A 461 -15.79 -52.84 67.12
C ASN A 461 -14.64 -53.68 66.57
N LYS A 462 -14.87 -54.95 66.23
CA LYS A 462 -13.88 -55.82 65.59
C LYS A 462 -13.70 -55.54 64.09
N LEU A 463 -14.75 -55.10 63.37
CA LEU A 463 -14.67 -54.66 61.95
C LEU A 463 -13.93 -53.30 61.80
N HIS A 464 -14.09 -52.38 62.78
CA HIS A 464 -13.36 -51.11 62.75
C HIS A 464 -11.86 -51.22 63.10
N ARG A 465 -11.44 -52.23 63.92
CA ARG A 465 -10.02 -52.56 64.17
C ARG A 465 -9.36 -53.20 62.95
N GLY A 466 -10.03 -54.07 62.20
CA GLY A 466 -9.51 -54.72 61.00
C GLY A 466 -9.32 -53.76 59.79
N LYS A 467 -10.10 -52.67 59.71
CA LYS A 467 -9.87 -51.64 58.67
C LYS A 467 -8.75 -50.67 58.97
N LYS A 468 -8.43 -50.38 60.25
CA LYS A 468 -7.26 -49.54 60.58
C LYS A 468 -5.92 -50.24 60.41
N GLU A 469 -5.85 -51.53 60.42
CA GLU A 469 -4.62 -52.30 60.17
C GLU A 469 -4.37 -52.52 58.68
N LYS A 470 -5.41 -52.62 57.81
CA LYS A 470 -5.21 -52.69 56.37
C LYS A 470 -4.73 -51.38 55.73
N ASP A 471 -5.10 -50.26 56.31
CA ASP A 471 -4.60 -48.98 55.83
C ASP A 471 -3.14 -48.68 56.28
N LYS A 472 -2.61 -49.39 57.30
CA LYS A 472 -1.19 -49.28 57.71
C LYS A 472 -0.24 -50.18 56.91
N PHE A 473 -0.74 -51.21 56.18
CA PHE A 473 0.12 -52.16 55.44
C PHE A 473 0.23 -51.73 53.93
N SER A 474 -0.61 -50.79 53.43
CA SER A 474 -0.50 -50.33 52.04
C SER A 474 0.54 -49.19 51.86
N ASP A 475 1.03 -48.64 53.00
CA ASP A 475 1.92 -47.46 52.97
C ASP A 475 3.43 -47.80 52.95
N LYS A 476 3.80 -49.07 53.04
CA LYS A 476 5.24 -49.50 53.13
C LYS A 476 5.81 -50.13 51.85
N THR A 477 5.00 -50.42 50.83
CA THR A 477 5.48 -50.99 49.55
C THR A 477 5.38 -49.98 48.35
N GLY A 478 4.80 -48.80 48.58
CA GLY A 478 4.64 -47.76 47.52
C GLY A 478 5.83 -46.80 47.37
N CYS A 479 6.85 -46.91 48.21
CA CYS A 479 7.85 -45.83 48.35
C CYS A 479 9.15 -45.97 47.53
N ARG A 480 9.22 -46.94 46.60
CA ARG A 480 10.44 -47.10 45.75
C ARG A 480 10.20 -46.91 44.24
N ILE A 481 8.96 -46.77 43.77
CA ILE A 481 8.67 -46.46 42.36
C ILE A 481 8.40 -44.95 42.15
N LEU A 482 8.25 -44.17 43.24
CA LEU A 482 7.87 -42.76 43.21
C LEU A 482 9.02 -41.76 43.03
N THR A 483 10.27 -42.16 43.17
CA THR A 483 11.42 -41.26 43.01
C THR A 483 11.75 -40.97 41.56
N GLY A 484 11.53 -41.89 40.63
CA GLY A 484 11.68 -41.65 39.18
C GLY A 484 10.58 -40.79 38.60
N PHE A 485 9.35 -40.96 39.07
CA PHE A 485 8.20 -40.22 38.57
C PHE A 485 8.20 -38.71 38.99
N ASN A 486 8.80 -38.41 40.13
CA ASN A 486 8.96 -37.04 40.62
C ASN A 486 10.02 -36.26 39.83
N VAL A 487 11.12 -36.89 39.43
CA VAL A 487 12.14 -36.23 38.61
C VAL A 487 11.61 -35.84 37.23
N PHE A 488 10.86 -36.73 36.57
CA PHE A 488 10.21 -36.41 35.29
C PHE A 488 9.15 -35.31 35.43
N LYS A 489 8.42 -35.26 36.53
CA LYS A 489 7.49 -34.14 36.84
C LYS A 489 8.25 -32.82 37.02
N TRP A 490 9.35 -32.81 37.77
CA TRP A 490 10.15 -31.58 37.97
C TRP A 490 10.85 -31.13 36.68
N ILE A 491 11.34 -32.08 35.87
CA ILE A 491 11.86 -31.75 34.52
C ILE A 491 10.78 -31.17 33.64
N GLY A 492 9.59 -31.74 33.61
CA GLY A 492 8.42 -31.17 32.89
C GLY A 492 7.99 -29.80 33.44
N CYS A 493 8.02 -29.62 34.74
CA CYS A 493 7.68 -28.37 35.41
C CYS A 493 8.71 -27.25 35.17
N ALA A 494 9.97 -27.57 34.98
CA ALA A 494 11.03 -26.61 34.69
C ALA A 494 11.12 -26.33 33.17
N SER A 495 10.94 -27.36 32.33
CA SER A 495 11.07 -27.23 30.88
C SER A 495 9.94 -26.40 30.25
N VAL A 496 8.71 -26.48 30.75
CA VAL A 496 7.59 -25.72 30.22
C VAL A 496 7.71 -24.21 30.48
N PRO A 497 7.99 -23.71 31.72
CA PRO A 497 8.25 -22.29 31.94
C PRO A 497 9.49 -21.80 31.15
N LEU A 498 10.52 -22.60 31.00
CA LEU A 498 11.70 -22.26 30.23
C LEU A 498 11.37 -22.12 28.73
N ALA A 499 10.66 -23.11 28.17
CA ALA A 499 10.18 -23.05 26.78
C ALA A 499 9.24 -21.84 26.56
N MET A 500 8.41 -21.54 27.53
CA MET A 500 7.50 -20.40 27.45
C MET A 500 8.20 -19.06 27.63
N SER A 501 9.23 -18.99 28.48
CA SER A 501 10.09 -17.81 28.55
C SER A 501 10.82 -17.58 27.23
N PHE A 502 11.28 -18.66 26.59
CA PHE A 502 11.87 -18.60 25.25
C PHE A 502 10.86 -18.09 24.21
N VAL A 503 9.62 -18.59 24.22
CA VAL A 503 8.54 -18.11 23.35
C VAL A 503 8.22 -16.63 23.62
N LEU A 504 8.18 -16.22 24.89
CA LEU A 504 7.95 -14.83 25.25
C LEU A 504 9.06 -13.91 24.73
N VAL A 505 10.33 -14.30 24.93
CA VAL A 505 11.48 -13.56 24.38
C VAL A 505 11.42 -13.51 22.87
N PHE A 506 11.03 -14.61 22.23
CA PHE A 506 10.85 -14.69 20.79
C PHE A 506 9.75 -13.73 20.28
N VAL A 507 8.60 -13.68 20.95
CA VAL A 507 7.50 -12.75 20.62
C VAL A 507 7.92 -11.30 20.86
N LEU A 508 8.58 -11.02 22.00
CA LEU A 508 9.10 -9.67 22.30
C LEU A 508 10.13 -9.22 21.25
N ARG A 509 10.91 -10.14 20.71
CA ARG A 509 11.86 -9.87 19.64
C ARG A 509 11.17 -9.33 18.39
N PHE A 510 10.03 -9.89 17.97
CA PHE A 510 9.25 -9.36 16.84
C PHE A 510 8.65 -7.98 17.13
N TYR A 511 8.11 -7.78 18.32
CA TYR A 511 7.59 -6.47 18.73
C TYR A 511 8.70 -5.40 18.73
N MET A 512 9.89 -5.74 19.24
CA MET A 512 11.05 -4.85 19.20
C MET A 512 11.50 -4.59 17.76
N ALA A 513 11.43 -5.59 16.88
CA ALA A 513 11.74 -5.42 15.45
C ALA A 513 10.85 -4.35 14.81
N ASP A 514 9.53 -4.41 15.03
CA ASP A 514 8.58 -3.40 14.56
C ASP A 514 8.89 -2.02 15.12
N ALA A 515 9.17 -1.93 16.41
CA ALA A 515 9.50 -0.67 17.06
C ALA A 515 10.76 -0.02 16.47
N TYR A 516 11.82 -0.80 16.26
CA TYR A 516 13.05 -0.33 15.62
C TYR A 516 12.81 0.10 14.17
N PHE A 517 12.08 -0.70 13.41
CA PHE A 517 11.78 -0.39 12.02
C PHE A 517 10.95 0.89 11.87
N GLU A 518 9.85 1.02 12.61
CA GLU A 518 8.98 2.20 12.56
C GLU A 518 9.71 3.47 13.05
N TYR A 519 10.57 3.34 14.05
CA TYR A 519 11.42 4.46 14.47
C TYR A 519 12.39 4.85 13.36
N GLY A 520 13.08 3.88 12.75
CA GLY A 520 13.99 4.10 11.63
C GLY A 520 13.31 4.77 10.44
N ARG A 521 12.09 4.33 10.10
CA ARG A 521 11.27 4.89 9.03
C ARG A 521 10.89 6.35 9.29
N ARG A 522 10.46 6.68 10.51
CA ARG A 522 10.14 8.08 10.91
C ARG A 522 11.37 8.97 10.88
N VAL A 523 12.51 8.49 11.37
CA VAL A 523 13.78 9.22 11.29
C VAL A 523 14.16 9.47 9.83
N MET A 524 14.05 8.47 8.97
CA MET A 524 14.32 8.59 7.55
C MET A 524 13.40 9.59 6.84
N GLU A 525 12.12 9.61 7.18
CA GLU A 525 11.15 10.56 6.64
C GLU A 525 11.52 12.01 7.05
N TYR A 526 11.87 12.20 8.32
CA TYR A 526 12.37 13.49 8.81
C TYR A 526 13.67 13.90 8.13
N GLU A 527 14.64 12.99 7.97
CA GLU A 527 15.92 13.26 7.31
C GLU A 527 15.74 13.60 5.83
N LYS A 528 14.81 12.93 5.12
CA LYS A 528 14.47 13.26 3.73
C LYS A 528 13.91 14.68 3.59
N THR A 529 13.09 15.13 4.54
CA THR A 529 12.50 16.47 4.51
C THR A 529 13.48 17.57 4.89
N THR A 530 14.43 17.29 5.79
CA THR A 530 15.37 18.30 6.32
C THR A 530 16.74 18.29 5.64
N GLN A 531 17.24 17.13 5.24
CA GLN A 531 18.59 16.91 4.70
C GLN A 531 18.58 16.36 3.27
N GLY A 532 17.41 16.04 2.73
CA GLY A 532 17.23 15.48 1.40
C GLY A 532 17.67 14.01 1.22
N ASN A 533 18.22 13.34 2.24
CA ASN A 533 18.71 11.95 2.17
C ASN A 533 18.47 11.19 3.47
N ALA A 534 18.34 9.86 3.36
CA ALA A 534 18.45 8.96 4.49
C ALA A 534 19.91 8.91 4.99
N THR A 535 20.08 8.98 6.31
CA THR A 535 21.41 8.93 6.95
C THR A 535 21.72 7.52 7.45
N GLU A 536 22.97 7.30 7.87
CA GLU A 536 23.38 6.05 8.50
C GLU A 536 22.56 5.71 9.77
N LYS A 537 22.05 6.74 10.44
CA LYS A 537 21.24 6.58 11.65
C LYS A 537 19.90 5.91 11.33
N SER A 538 19.17 6.39 10.34
CA SER A 538 17.89 5.76 9.94
C SER A 538 18.10 4.33 9.43
N LEU A 539 19.14 4.11 8.61
CA LEU A 539 19.51 2.80 8.10
C LEU A 539 19.92 1.82 9.22
N PHE A 540 20.60 2.31 10.27
CA PHE A 540 20.93 1.48 11.43
C PHE A 540 19.69 0.89 12.08
N PHE A 541 18.67 1.69 12.34
CA PHE A 541 17.43 1.22 12.97
C PHE A 541 16.67 0.23 12.09
N ILE A 542 16.56 0.50 10.78
CA ILE A 542 15.88 -0.41 9.83
C ILE A 542 16.62 -1.75 9.78
N LYS A 543 17.95 -1.75 9.67
CA LYS A 543 18.77 -2.97 9.68
C LYS A 543 18.65 -3.74 11.00
N HIS A 544 18.52 -3.03 12.13
CA HIS A 544 18.32 -3.65 13.43
C HIS A 544 16.95 -4.33 13.50
N GLY A 545 15.90 -3.71 12.96
CA GLY A 545 14.59 -4.34 12.78
C GLY A 545 14.68 -5.63 11.96
N ILE A 546 15.40 -5.62 10.83
CA ILE A 546 15.62 -6.80 9.99
C ILE A 546 16.39 -7.90 10.73
N ARG A 547 17.40 -7.55 11.55
CA ARG A 547 18.13 -8.55 12.37
C ARG A 547 17.24 -9.22 13.40
N LEU A 548 16.31 -8.47 13.99
CA LEU A 548 15.37 -8.99 14.97
C LEU A 548 14.26 -9.82 14.32
N ASN A 549 13.78 -9.42 13.16
CA ASN A 549 12.80 -10.17 12.36
C ASN A 549 13.27 -10.32 10.90
N PRO A 550 14.12 -11.32 10.61
CA PRO A 550 14.67 -11.51 9.27
C PRO A 550 13.65 -12.01 8.24
N TYR A 551 12.49 -12.45 8.68
CA TYR A 551 11.42 -12.99 7.83
C TYR A 551 10.45 -11.93 7.34
N GLU A 552 10.53 -10.70 7.87
CA GLU A 552 9.64 -9.60 7.47
C GLU A 552 10.14 -8.93 6.19
N ILE A 553 9.36 -9.12 5.13
CA ILE A 553 9.72 -8.65 3.79
C ILE A 553 9.58 -7.14 3.68
N PHE A 554 8.57 -6.57 4.31
CA PHE A 554 8.30 -5.13 4.25
C PHE A 554 9.51 -4.28 4.68
N TYR A 555 10.28 -4.76 5.67
CA TYR A 555 11.50 -4.06 6.10
C TYR A 555 12.59 -4.08 5.03
N ARG A 556 12.72 -5.22 4.32
CA ARG A 556 13.70 -5.38 3.24
C ARG A 556 13.32 -4.58 2.00
N ASP A 557 12.05 -4.56 1.65
CA ASP A 557 11.53 -3.77 0.53
C ASP A 557 11.80 -2.28 0.74
N GLU A 558 11.55 -1.76 1.96
CA GLU A 558 11.83 -0.37 2.30
C GLU A 558 13.34 -0.05 2.29
N LEU A 559 14.17 -0.96 2.82
CA LEU A 559 15.62 -0.82 2.78
C LEU A 559 16.16 -0.86 1.35
N CYS A 560 15.67 -1.78 0.52
CA CYS A 560 16.05 -1.90 -0.89
C CYS A 560 15.68 -0.63 -1.66
N ARG A 561 14.44 -0.14 -1.52
CA ARG A 561 13.98 1.12 -2.13
C ARG A 561 14.85 2.30 -1.71
N THR A 562 15.24 2.35 -0.45
CA THR A 562 16.10 3.41 0.08
C THR A 562 17.50 3.34 -0.56
N TYR A 563 18.09 2.14 -0.69
CA TYR A 563 19.37 1.99 -1.36
C TYR A 563 19.31 2.36 -2.84
N ILE A 564 18.22 2.01 -3.56
CA ILE A 564 18.02 2.42 -4.95
C ILE A 564 18.01 3.95 -5.06
N GLN A 565 17.25 4.66 -4.21
CA GLN A 565 17.21 6.13 -4.20
C GLN A 565 18.57 6.76 -3.90
N MET A 566 19.30 6.20 -2.93
CA MET A 566 20.65 6.67 -2.59
C MET A 566 21.63 6.43 -3.74
N ALA A 567 21.57 5.28 -4.41
CA ALA A 567 22.44 4.93 -5.52
C ALA A 567 22.23 5.85 -6.73
N TYR A 568 20.98 6.18 -7.07
CA TYR A 568 20.68 7.17 -8.12
C TYR A 568 21.31 8.53 -7.83
N LYS A 569 21.24 9.00 -6.57
CA LYS A 569 21.75 10.31 -6.19
C LYS A 569 23.27 10.35 -6.09
N ALA A 570 23.86 9.32 -5.47
CA ALA A 570 25.31 9.26 -5.25
C ALA A 570 26.08 8.75 -6.47
N LYS A 571 25.41 8.10 -7.43
CA LYS A 571 26.02 7.39 -8.56
C LYS A 571 27.10 6.39 -8.11
N ASP A 572 26.84 5.67 -7.01
CA ASP A 572 27.77 4.74 -6.35
C ASP A 572 27.33 3.29 -6.57
N GLU A 573 28.16 2.54 -7.29
CA GLU A 573 27.91 1.12 -7.62
C GLU A 573 27.93 0.23 -6.36
N ALA A 574 28.66 0.59 -5.30
CA ALA A 574 28.67 -0.16 -4.05
C ALA A 574 27.29 -0.10 -3.34
N ILE A 575 26.57 1.00 -3.47
CA ILE A 575 25.22 1.14 -2.94
C ILE A 575 24.24 0.30 -3.79
N VAL A 576 24.45 0.24 -5.13
CA VAL A 576 23.66 -0.62 -6.02
C VAL A 576 23.77 -2.08 -5.60
N GLN A 577 24.98 -2.56 -5.26
CA GLN A 577 25.19 -3.93 -4.77
C GLN A 577 24.41 -4.21 -3.47
N LYS A 578 24.33 -3.25 -2.56
CA LYS A 578 23.51 -3.39 -1.34
C LYS A 578 22.01 -3.51 -1.67
N ALA A 579 21.51 -2.72 -2.61
CA ALA A 579 20.12 -2.84 -3.10
C ALA A 579 19.86 -4.22 -3.72
N PHE A 580 20.79 -4.70 -4.54
CA PHE A 580 20.71 -6.00 -5.20
C PHE A 580 20.64 -7.16 -4.20
N ILE A 581 21.44 -7.10 -3.14
CA ILE A 581 21.42 -8.10 -2.05
C ILE A 581 20.06 -8.14 -1.37
N GLU A 582 19.47 -6.99 -1.04
CA GLU A 582 18.18 -6.96 -0.35
C GLU A 582 17.02 -7.40 -1.25
N ALA A 583 17.01 -7.04 -2.54
CA ALA A 583 16.03 -7.54 -3.49
C ALA A 583 16.08 -9.07 -3.64
N ASN A 584 17.30 -9.65 -3.73
CA ASN A 584 17.46 -11.09 -3.77
C ASN A 584 17.10 -11.78 -2.45
N ASN A 585 17.37 -11.15 -1.29
CA ASN A 585 16.94 -11.67 0.00
C ASN A 585 15.42 -11.72 0.11
N THR A 586 14.71 -10.73 -0.43
CA THR A 586 13.24 -10.74 -0.53
C THR A 586 12.76 -11.93 -1.38
N LEU A 587 13.37 -12.17 -2.56
CA LEU A 587 13.00 -13.29 -3.43
C LEU A 587 13.39 -14.66 -2.87
N ARG A 588 14.42 -14.76 -2.03
CA ARG A 588 14.74 -15.99 -1.29
C ARG A 588 13.66 -16.34 -0.25
N LEU A 589 13.04 -15.33 0.35
CA LEU A 589 11.95 -15.54 1.33
C LEU A 589 10.63 -15.84 0.62
N ILE A 590 10.30 -15.12 -0.44
CA ILE A 590 9.12 -15.37 -1.28
C ILE A 590 9.56 -15.35 -2.75
N PRO A 591 9.72 -16.50 -3.40
CA PRO A 591 10.24 -16.58 -4.77
C PRO A 591 9.38 -15.90 -5.85
N GLN A 592 8.12 -15.62 -5.58
CA GLN A 592 7.19 -14.92 -6.47
C GLN A 592 6.80 -13.53 -5.98
N HIS A 593 7.63 -12.90 -5.12
CA HIS A 593 7.30 -11.60 -4.57
C HIS A 593 7.47 -10.49 -5.60
N PHE A 594 6.36 -9.86 -5.97
CA PHE A 594 6.31 -8.82 -7.00
C PHE A 594 7.26 -7.65 -6.73
N MET A 595 7.38 -7.17 -5.45
CA MET A 595 8.30 -6.07 -5.12
C MET A 595 9.77 -6.46 -5.28
N GLY A 596 10.14 -7.71 -5.00
CA GLY A 596 11.50 -8.20 -5.22
C GLY A 596 11.89 -8.12 -6.71
N PHE A 597 11.00 -8.57 -7.61
CA PHE A 597 11.19 -8.42 -9.05
C PHE A 597 11.18 -6.96 -9.50
N PHE A 598 10.26 -6.15 -8.98
CA PHE A 598 10.18 -4.73 -9.28
C PHE A 598 11.47 -3.98 -8.91
N HIS A 599 12.01 -4.23 -7.72
CA HIS A 599 13.27 -3.63 -7.28
C HIS A 599 14.45 -4.08 -8.16
N LEU A 600 14.51 -5.37 -8.54
CA LEU A 600 15.51 -5.84 -9.49
C LEU A 600 15.39 -5.13 -10.86
N GLY A 601 14.16 -4.95 -11.34
CA GLY A 601 13.89 -4.18 -12.56
C GLY A 601 14.44 -2.75 -12.47
N MET A 602 14.15 -2.05 -11.36
CA MET A 602 14.69 -0.70 -11.11
C MET A 602 16.23 -0.67 -11.02
N ILE A 603 16.84 -1.67 -10.41
CA ILE A 603 18.29 -1.78 -10.31
C ILE A 603 18.91 -1.98 -11.70
N TYR A 604 18.37 -2.91 -12.52
CA TYR A 604 18.87 -3.13 -13.87
C TYR A 604 18.64 -1.93 -14.78
N GLN A 605 17.52 -1.23 -14.66
CA GLN A 605 17.26 0.03 -15.36
C GLN A 605 18.29 1.09 -14.98
N MET A 606 18.54 1.29 -13.68
CA MET A 606 19.54 2.22 -13.18
C MET A 606 20.96 1.89 -13.67
N LEU A 607 21.33 0.61 -13.68
CA LEU A 607 22.63 0.18 -14.22
C LEU A 607 22.78 0.54 -15.69
N SER A 608 21.71 0.51 -16.47
CA SER A 608 21.73 0.96 -17.86
C SER A 608 21.84 2.48 -17.98
N GLU A 609 20.99 3.22 -17.25
CA GLU A 609 20.86 4.68 -17.38
C GLU A 609 22.04 5.46 -16.78
N VAL A 610 22.53 5.02 -15.61
CA VAL A 610 23.56 5.75 -14.84
C VAL A 610 24.95 5.22 -15.09
N PHE A 611 25.11 3.92 -15.30
CA PHE A 611 26.41 3.25 -15.43
C PHE A 611 26.67 2.69 -16.84
N SER A 612 25.78 2.98 -17.80
CA SER A 612 25.89 2.59 -19.21
C SER A 612 26.10 1.09 -19.40
N ARG A 613 25.51 0.24 -18.53
CA ARG A 613 25.55 -1.23 -18.65
C ARG A 613 24.43 -1.72 -19.57
N ASN A 614 24.66 -2.75 -20.36
CA ASN A 614 23.62 -3.34 -21.22
C ASN A 614 22.71 -4.29 -20.39
N THR A 615 21.78 -3.73 -19.64
CA THR A 615 20.90 -4.47 -18.69
C THR A 615 19.40 -4.24 -18.91
N LEU A 616 19.00 -3.56 -19.99
CA LEU A 616 17.59 -3.25 -20.26
C LEU A 616 16.72 -4.51 -20.43
N ASP A 617 17.23 -5.56 -21.09
CA ASP A 617 16.47 -6.80 -21.24
C ASP A 617 16.25 -7.53 -19.90
N SER A 618 17.23 -7.44 -18.99
CA SER A 618 17.06 -7.95 -17.62
C SER A 618 16.04 -7.14 -16.85
N ALA A 619 16.00 -5.82 -17.04
CA ALA A 619 14.98 -4.96 -16.45
C ALA A 619 13.57 -5.32 -16.94
N ILE A 620 13.38 -5.49 -18.25
CA ILE A 620 12.12 -5.92 -18.88
C ILE A 620 11.65 -7.22 -18.24
N THR A 621 12.51 -8.26 -18.26
CA THR A 621 12.16 -9.58 -17.68
C THR A 621 11.74 -9.48 -16.22
N CYS A 622 12.39 -8.64 -15.43
CA CYS A 622 12.06 -8.45 -14.03
C CYS A 622 10.71 -7.71 -13.85
N TYR A 623 10.46 -6.65 -14.63
CA TYR A 623 9.18 -5.95 -14.58
C TYR A 623 8.02 -6.83 -15.07
N GLU A 624 8.19 -7.62 -16.12
CA GLU A 624 7.20 -8.59 -16.59
C GLU A 624 6.84 -9.62 -15.51
N LYS A 625 7.83 -10.15 -14.77
CA LYS A 625 7.59 -11.03 -13.63
C LYS A 625 6.85 -10.33 -12.47
N ALA A 626 7.16 -9.06 -12.23
CA ALA A 626 6.44 -8.27 -11.24
C ALA A 626 4.97 -8.08 -11.64
N ILE A 627 4.71 -7.77 -12.91
CA ILE A 627 3.37 -7.61 -13.50
C ILE A 627 2.61 -8.95 -13.49
N ASP A 628 3.24 -10.09 -13.82
CA ASP A 628 2.57 -11.40 -13.72
C ASP A 628 2.12 -11.72 -12.29
N SER A 629 2.87 -11.26 -11.30
CA SER A 629 2.54 -11.49 -9.88
C SER A 629 1.48 -10.50 -9.35
N ASP A 630 1.53 -9.22 -9.78
CA ASP A 630 0.57 -8.18 -9.41
C ASP A 630 0.34 -7.21 -10.57
N PRO A 631 -0.60 -7.51 -11.49
CA PRO A 631 -0.81 -6.73 -12.71
C PRO A 631 -1.57 -5.41 -12.50
N PHE A 632 -1.99 -5.07 -11.28
CA PHE A 632 -2.71 -3.83 -11.01
C PHE A 632 -1.86 -2.78 -10.26
N GLN A 633 -0.54 -2.84 -10.45
CA GLN A 633 0.38 -1.85 -9.91
C GLN A 633 0.84 -0.89 -11.01
N SER A 634 0.29 0.31 -11.05
CA SER A 634 0.66 1.34 -12.03
C SER A 634 2.17 1.58 -12.15
N PRO A 635 2.97 1.59 -11.05
CA PRO A 635 4.42 1.78 -11.17
C PRO A 635 5.14 0.69 -11.96
N PHE A 636 4.63 -0.54 -12.02
CA PHE A 636 5.29 -1.63 -12.74
C PHE A 636 5.18 -1.42 -14.25
N HIS A 637 3.96 -1.15 -14.72
CA HIS A 637 3.67 -0.81 -16.11
C HIS A 637 4.34 0.51 -16.52
N PHE A 638 4.32 1.51 -15.65
CA PHE A 638 4.99 2.79 -15.90
C PHE A 638 6.48 2.62 -16.14
N ASN A 639 7.20 1.93 -15.23
CA ASN A 639 8.64 1.74 -15.38
C ASN A 639 8.98 0.83 -16.58
N LEU A 640 8.20 -0.21 -16.84
CA LEU A 640 8.37 -1.03 -18.04
C LEU A 640 8.19 -0.20 -19.32
N GLY A 641 7.17 0.68 -19.34
CA GLY A 641 6.98 1.63 -20.44
C GLY A 641 8.18 2.56 -20.65
N ILE A 642 8.77 3.08 -19.56
CA ILE A 642 10.00 3.89 -19.64
C ILE A 642 11.18 3.10 -20.22
N VAL A 643 11.35 1.83 -19.82
CA VAL A 643 12.41 0.97 -20.37
C VAL A 643 12.20 0.73 -21.86
N TYR A 644 10.96 0.53 -22.34
CA TYR A 644 10.65 0.41 -23.75
C TYR A 644 10.91 1.70 -24.53
N ILE A 645 10.63 2.89 -23.95
CA ILE A 645 11.02 4.18 -24.55
C ILE A 645 12.53 4.23 -24.75
N THR A 646 13.30 3.89 -23.71
CA THR A 646 14.77 3.90 -23.77
C THR A 646 15.32 2.92 -24.82
N LYS A 647 14.60 1.81 -25.03
CA LYS A 647 14.94 0.80 -26.06
C LYS A 647 14.49 1.18 -27.47
N GLY A 648 13.64 2.21 -27.61
CA GLY A 648 13.07 2.66 -28.89
C GLY A 648 11.82 1.88 -29.35
N ASP A 649 11.27 0.99 -28.52
CA ASP A 649 10.04 0.24 -28.82
C ASP A 649 8.82 1.05 -28.35
N LEU A 650 8.43 2.05 -29.16
CA LEU A 650 7.36 2.99 -28.81
C LEU A 650 5.98 2.31 -28.71
N ASP A 651 5.75 1.24 -29.47
CA ASP A 651 4.47 0.53 -29.43
C ASP A 651 4.25 -0.16 -28.08
N LYS A 652 5.22 -0.92 -27.62
CA LYS A 652 5.15 -1.54 -26.30
C LYS A 652 5.17 -0.52 -25.19
N ALA A 653 5.90 0.59 -25.34
CA ALA A 653 5.89 1.68 -24.40
C ALA A 653 4.48 2.26 -24.21
N ILE A 654 3.75 2.48 -25.31
CA ILE A 654 2.36 2.96 -25.28
C ILE A 654 1.46 1.94 -24.58
N ASP A 655 1.56 0.66 -24.92
CA ASP A 655 0.74 -0.39 -24.31
C ASP A 655 0.92 -0.41 -22.80
N GLU A 656 2.15 -0.39 -22.30
CA GLU A 656 2.45 -0.44 -20.87
C GLU A 656 2.07 0.86 -20.15
N LEU A 657 2.39 2.02 -20.71
CA LEU A 657 1.97 3.30 -20.13
C LEU A 657 0.46 3.46 -20.11
N TYR A 658 -0.24 2.92 -21.12
CA TYR A 658 -1.70 2.95 -21.14
C TYR A 658 -2.31 2.05 -20.06
N GLN A 659 -1.70 0.87 -19.77
CA GLN A 659 -2.10 0.06 -18.61
C GLN A 659 -1.85 0.81 -17.30
N ALA A 660 -0.70 1.48 -17.14
CA ALA A 660 -0.43 2.31 -15.97
C ALA A 660 -1.48 3.42 -15.78
N TYR A 661 -1.88 4.06 -16.88
CA TYR A 661 -2.93 5.07 -16.90
C TYR A 661 -4.30 4.50 -16.53
N LEU A 662 -4.67 3.33 -17.05
CA LEU A 662 -5.95 2.68 -16.70
C LEU A 662 -6.03 2.36 -15.20
N ILE A 663 -4.91 1.98 -14.59
CA ILE A 663 -4.84 1.69 -13.15
C ILE A 663 -4.94 2.98 -12.32
N LYS A 664 -4.26 4.05 -12.77
CA LYS A 664 -4.20 5.32 -12.04
C LYS A 664 -4.32 6.51 -12.99
N PRO A 665 -5.57 6.85 -13.39
CA PRO A 665 -5.83 7.90 -14.38
C PRO A 665 -5.44 9.32 -13.94
N GLU A 666 -5.28 9.55 -12.65
CA GLU A 666 -4.85 10.81 -12.04
C GLU A 666 -3.33 10.95 -11.90
N ASP A 667 -2.54 9.96 -12.33
CA ASP A 667 -1.09 10.06 -12.30
C ASP A 667 -0.57 10.93 -13.44
N VAL A 668 -0.33 12.19 -13.12
CA VAL A 668 0.07 13.22 -14.08
C VAL A 668 1.32 12.82 -14.85
N ASN A 669 2.31 12.17 -14.20
CA ASN A 669 3.54 11.74 -14.84
C ASN A 669 3.27 10.69 -15.92
N CYS A 670 2.38 9.75 -15.64
CA CYS A 670 1.99 8.72 -16.61
C CYS A 670 1.28 9.34 -17.83
N VAL A 671 0.34 10.26 -17.58
CA VAL A 671 -0.42 10.94 -18.62
C VAL A 671 0.50 11.80 -19.52
N ASP A 672 1.45 12.54 -18.91
CA ASP A 672 2.45 13.32 -19.66
C ASP A 672 3.38 12.43 -20.50
N ARG A 673 3.84 11.30 -19.95
CA ARG A 673 4.66 10.36 -20.71
C ARG A 673 3.92 9.79 -21.92
N LEU A 674 2.64 9.44 -21.76
CA LEU A 674 1.81 9.01 -22.88
C LEU A 674 1.71 10.10 -23.97
N ALA A 675 1.46 11.36 -23.59
CA ALA A 675 1.43 12.46 -24.55
C ALA A 675 2.74 12.56 -25.33
N ASN A 676 3.89 12.46 -24.64
CA ASN A 676 5.21 12.56 -25.25
C ASN A 676 5.55 11.38 -26.18
N VAL A 677 5.18 10.14 -25.79
CA VAL A 677 5.42 8.96 -26.63
C VAL A 677 4.53 8.97 -27.86
N TYR A 678 3.27 9.36 -27.75
CA TYR A 678 2.41 9.55 -28.91
C TYR A 678 2.91 10.67 -29.86
N LEU A 679 3.53 11.73 -29.28
CA LEU A 679 4.17 12.77 -30.08
C LEU A 679 5.37 12.21 -30.86
N GLN A 680 6.23 11.43 -30.22
CA GLN A 680 7.37 10.76 -30.88
C GLN A 680 6.92 9.80 -31.99
N LYS A 681 5.77 9.16 -31.80
CA LYS A 681 5.14 8.28 -32.82
C LYS A 681 4.35 9.05 -33.89
N GLU A 682 4.37 10.38 -33.86
CA GLU A 682 3.62 11.28 -34.75
C GLU A 682 2.07 11.08 -34.71
N SER A 683 1.58 10.45 -33.64
CA SER A 683 0.14 10.29 -33.38
C SER A 683 -0.43 11.53 -32.69
N PHE A 684 -0.55 12.64 -33.43
CA PHE A 684 -0.84 13.97 -32.89
C PHE A 684 -2.19 14.07 -32.15
N ASP A 685 -3.20 13.33 -32.58
CA ASP A 685 -4.53 13.35 -31.96
C ASP A 685 -4.50 12.75 -30.56
N ASN A 686 -3.85 11.60 -30.40
CA ASN A 686 -3.67 10.94 -29.11
C ASN A 686 -2.73 11.76 -28.21
N ALA A 687 -1.64 12.28 -28.76
CA ALA A 687 -0.75 13.19 -28.03
C ALA A 687 -1.50 14.39 -27.47
N LEU A 688 -2.34 15.03 -28.27
CA LEU A 688 -3.15 16.18 -27.88
C LEU A 688 -4.18 15.83 -26.79
N TYR A 689 -4.84 14.67 -26.91
CA TYR A 689 -5.78 14.19 -25.90
C TYR A 689 -5.12 14.09 -24.53
N PHE A 690 -3.97 13.39 -24.46
CA PHE A 690 -3.27 13.21 -23.20
C PHE A 690 -2.63 14.51 -22.70
N ALA A 691 -2.08 15.37 -23.56
CA ALA A 691 -1.52 16.66 -23.16
C ALA A 691 -2.61 17.61 -22.54
N LYS A 692 -3.79 17.69 -23.15
CA LYS A 692 -4.92 18.44 -22.57
C LYS A 692 -5.33 17.87 -21.20
N LYS A 693 -5.29 16.55 -21.04
CA LYS A 693 -5.58 15.90 -19.77
C LYS A 693 -4.49 16.18 -18.71
N THR A 694 -3.22 16.20 -19.09
CA THR A 694 -2.09 16.55 -18.19
C THR A 694 -2.28 17.96 -17.62
N VAL A 695 -2.56 18.94 -18.47
CA VAL A 695 -2.82 20.32 -18.05
C VAL A 695 -4.06 20.42 -17.15
N LYS A 696 -5.11 19.63 -17.40
CA LYS A 696 -6.31 19.60 -16.54
C LYS A 696 -6.00 19.04 -15.16
N LEU A 697 -5.14 18.03 -15.06
CA LEU A 697 -4.76 17.38 -13.79
C LEU A 697 -3.82 18.27 -12.95
N ASN A 698 -2.91 18.99 -13.57
CA ASN A 698 -2.04 19.94 -12.88
C ASN A 698 -1.88 21.24 -13.70
N PRO A 699 -2.78 22.20 -13.50
CA PRO A 699 -2.78 23.46 -14.24
C PRO A 699 -1.73 24.47 -13.79
N SER A 700 -0.94 24.19 -12.75
CA SER A 700 0.07 25.10 -12.23
C SER A 700 1.50 24.81 -12.75
N GLU A 701 1.69 23.70 -13.48
CA GLU A 701 3.01 23.30 -13.98
C GLU A 701 3.26 23.85 -15.40
N PRO A 702 4.23 24.77 -15.57
CA PRO A 702 4.47 25.42 -16.87
C PRO A 702 4.95 24.45 -17.95
N GLY A 703 5.68 23.40 -17.59
CA GLY A 703 6.21 22.39 -18.51
C GLY A 703 5.10 21.68 -19.30
N TYR A 704 3.93 21.47 -18.68
CA TYR A 704 2.80 20.82 -19.36
C TYR A 704 2.16 21.68 -20.43
N TYR A 705 2.08 22.99 -20.21
CA TYR A 705 1.64 23.94 -21.24
C TYR A 705 2.65 24.05 -22.37
N ASN A 706 3.93 23.99 -22.09
CA ASN A 706 4.97 23.93 -23.12
C ASN A 706 4.84 22.67 -23.99
N ASN A 707 4.67 21.51 -23.36
CA ASN A 707 4.47 20.25 -24.09
C ASN A 707 3.18 20.30 -24.94
N LEU A 708 2.08 20.81 -24.39
CA LEU A 708 0.83 21.03 -25.12
C LEU A 708 1.04 21.95 -26.32
N GLY A 709 1.76 23.07 -26.14
CA GLY A 709 2.11 24.00 -27.20
C GLY A 709 2.92 23.33 -28.33
N ALA A 710 3.90 22.51 -27.97
CA ALA A 710 4.70 21.77 -28.94
C ALA A 710 3.87 20.78 -29.76
N ILE A 711 2.98 20.03 -29.11
CA ILE A 711 2.06 19.09 -29.78
C ILE A 711 1.10 19.82 -30.71
N LEU A 712 0.50 20.92 -30.25
CA LEU A 712 -0.40 21.75 -31.05
C LEU A 712 0.33 22.33 -32.30
N GLY A 713 1.56 22.78 -32.13
CA GLY A 713 2.39 23.29 -33.22
C GLY A 713 2.70 22.21 -34.26
N LYS A 714 3.06 21.01 -33.84
CA LYS A 714 3.28 19.87 -34.74
C LYS A 714 2.02 19.45 -35.48
N LYS A 715 0.84 19.61 -34.86
CA LYS A 715 -0.44 19.32 -35.47
C LYS A 715 -0.89 20.44 -36.45
N GLY A 716 -0.22 21.58 -36.50
CA GLY A 716 -0.58 22.72 -37.32
C GLY A 716 -1.62 23.68 -36.69
N MET A 717 -1.92 23.51 -35.40
CA MET A 717 -2.84 24.36 -34.63
C MET A 717 -2.07 25.52 -33.98
N TYR A 718 -1.55 26.40 -34.82
CA TYR A 718 -0.53 27.38 -34.42
C TYR A 718 -1.05 28.43 -33.44
N GLU A 719 -2.27 28.91 -33.57
CA GLU A 719 -2.87 29.90 -32.67
C GLU A 719 -3.04 29.34 -31.27
N GLU A 720 -3.56 28.11 -31.14
CA GLU A 720 -3.69 27.43 -29.85
C GLU A 720 -2.32 27.11 -29.22
N SER A 721 -1.34 26.75 -30.05
CA SER A 721 0.06 26.52 -29.65
C SER A 721 0.65 27.78 -29.00
N ILE A 722 0.48 28.93 -29.62
CA ILE A 722 0.92 30.23 -29.11
C ILE A 722 0.26 30.55 -27.75
N ILE A 723 -1.02 30.28 -27.61
CA ILE A 723 -1.76 30.48 -26.34
C ILE A 723 -1.14 29.60 -25.24
N ALA A 724 -0.86 28.34 -25.55
CA ALA A 724 -0.26 27.41 -24.60
C ALA A 724 1.16 27.83 -24.18
N PHE A 725 2.04 28.24 -25.13
CA PHE A 725 3.37 28.74 -24.80
C PHE A 725 3.33 30.02 -23.97
N LYS A 726 2.43 30.96 -24.29
CA LYS A 726 2.22 32.18 -23.50
C LYS A 726 1.83 31.85 -22.07
N LYS A 727 0.99 30.84 -21.86
CA LYS A 727 0.61 30.38 -20.53
C LYS A 727 1.78 29.75 -19.76
N ALA A 728 2.64 28.98 -20.45
CA ALA A 728 3.88 28.45 -19.85
C ALA A 728 4.80 29.59 -19.37
N ILE A 729 4.99 30.63 -20.18
CA ILE A 729 5.81 31.82 -19.85
C ILE A 729 5.16 32.62 -18.69
N GLU A 730 3.83 32.77 -18.67
CA GLU A 730 3.13 33.43 -17.56
C GLU A 730 3.38 32.72 -16.23
N LEU A 731 3.41 31.38 -16.21
CA LEU A 731 3.64 30.58 -15.02
C LEU A 731 5.13 30.56 -14.60
N ASN A 732 6.05 30.56 -15.55
CA ASN A 732 7.50 30.65 -15.29
C ASN A 732 8.19 31.49 -16.36
N PRO A 733 8.36 32.80 -16.12
CA PRO A 733 8.97 33.74 -17.07
C PRO A 733 10.46 33.53 -17.28
N ASN A 734 11.14 32.85 -16.35
CA ASN A 734 12.62 32.74 -16.33
C ASN A 734 13.13 31.52 -17.11
N GLU A 735 12.27 30.71 -17.69
CA GLU A 735 12.68 29.52 -18.46
C GLU A 735 12.83 29.86 -19.94
N PRO A 736 14.06 29.91 -20.49
CA PRO A 736 14.32 30.36 -21.88
C PRO A 736 13.64 29.48 -22.92
N VAL A 737 13.50 28.18 -22.66
CA VAL A 737 12.93 27.20 -23.60
C VAL A 737 11.51 27.55 -24.02
N TYR A 738 10.72 28.09 -23.11
CA TYR A 738 9.33 28.45 -23.43
C TYR A 738 9.25 29.63 -24.38
N LEU A 739 10.15 30.61 -24.18
CA LEU A 739 10.25 31.77 -25.05
C LEU A 739 10.79 31.41 -26.44
N ASP A 740 11.79 30.52 -26.51
CA ASP A 740 12.30 30.00 -27.76
C ASP A 740 11.25 29.24 -28.56
N ASN A 741 10.46 28.42 -27.91
CA ASN A 741 9.37 27.69 -28.56
C ASN A 741 8.27 28.60 -29.07
N LEU A 742 7.90 29.61 -28.29
CA LEU A 742 6.95 30.66 -28.72
C LEU A 742 7.49 31.43 -29.93
N THR A 743 8.76 31.81 -29.89
CA THR A 743 9.45 32.53 -30.97
C THR A 743 9.46 31.71 -32.26
N LYS A 744 9.87 30.44 -32.17
CA LYS A 744 9.85 29.52 -33.32
C LYS A 744 8.45 29.39 -33.93
N MET A 745 7.42 29.36 -33.07
CA MET A 745 6.04 29.24 -33.52
C MET A 745 5.57 30.48 -34.30
N TYR A 746 5.80 31.66 -33.76
CA TYR A 746 5.50 32.90 -34.46
C TYR A 746 6.25 33.05 -35.80
N LEU A 747 7.54 32.69 -35.81
CA LEU A 747 8.36 32.70 -37.01
C LEU A 747 7.84 31.74 -38.09
N SER A 748 7.39 30.54 -37.69
CA SER A 748 6.87 29.53 -38.62
C SER A 748 5.59 29.98 -39.35
N ILE A 749 4.83 30.87 -38.78
CA ILE A 749 3.57 31.43 -39.37
C ILE A 749 3.72 32.86 -39.91
N GLY A 750 4.95 33.45 -39.84
CA GLY A 750 5.23 34.77 -40.39
C GLY A 750 4.60 35.95 -39.62
N LYS A 751 4.14 35.73 -38.36
CA LYS A 751 3.54 36.77 -37.52
C LYS A 751 4.57 37.59 -36.75
N TYR A 752 5.42 38.30 -37.47
CA TYR A 752 6.51 39.08 -36.90
C TYR A 752 6.07 40.24 -36.00
N ASP A 753 5.03 41.00 -36.39
CA ASP A 753 4.57 42.18 -35.65
C ASP A 753 3.95 41.78 -34.27
N GLU A 754 3.24 40.66 -34.21
CA GLU A 754 2.73 40.13 -32.93
C GLU A 754 3.87 39.70 -32.01
N LEU A 755 4.92 39.07 -32.56
CA LEU A 755 6.09 38.65 -31.81
C LEU A 755 6.92 39.85 -31.32
N ILE A 756 7.05 40.88 -32.16
CA ILE A 756 7.70 42.17 -31.79
C ILE A 756 6.95 42.76 -30.59
N SER A 757 5.64 42.95 -30.69
CA SER A 757 4.82 43.47 -29.60
C SER A 757 4.93 42.66 -28.31
N PHE A 758 5.04 41.35 -28.43
CA PHE A 758 5.25 40.49 -27.27
C PHE A 758 6.59 40.79 -26.59
N TYR A 759 7.72 40.85 -27.37
CA TYR A 759 9.04 41.13 -26.80
C TYR A 759 9.13 42.55 -26.25
N GLU A 760 8.52 43.56 -26.90
CA GLU A 760 8.49 44.93 -26.39
C GLU A 760 7.77 44.98 -25.03
N LYS A 761 6.68 44.22 -24.85
CA LYS A 761 6.00 44.10 -23.55
C LYS A 761 6.91 43.44 -22.50
N GLN A 762 7.68 42.43 -22.86
CA GLN A 762 8.62 41.77 -21.93
C GLN A 762 9.74 42.77 -21.55
N LEU A 763 10.25 43.54 -22.49
CA LEU A 763 11.27 44.59 -22.25
C LEU A 763 10.75 45.74 -21.39
N ALA A 764 9.47 46.10 -21.49
CA ALA A 764 8.84 47.10 -20.65
C ALA A 764 8.86 46.73 -19.17
N THR A 765 8.77 45.39 -18.87
CA THR A 765 8.87 44.88 -17.51
C THR A 765 10.29 44.59 -17.08
N ASN A 766 11.17 44.17 -17.99
CA ASN A 766 12.53 43.76 -17.73
C ASN A 766 13.52 44.36 -18.74
N PRO A 767 13.81 45.68 -18.69
CA PRO A 767 14.58 46.38 -19.72
C PRO A 767 16.08 46.04 -19.77
N SER A 768 16.61 45.37 -18.75
CA SER A 768 18.04 45.00 -18.63
C SER A 768 18.34 43.56 -19.08
N VAL A 769 17.39 42.85 -19.67
CA VAL A 769 17.65 41.49 -20.14
C VAL A 769 18.22 41.55 -21.57
N ASP A 770 19.53 41.33 -21.64
CA ASP A 770 20.33 41.36 -22.89
C ASP A 770 19.77 40.41 -23.98
N GLY A 771 19.35 39.22 -23.59
CA GLY A 771 18.76 38.21 -24.48
C GLY A 771 17.48 38.68 -25.18
N TYR A 772 16.62 39.43 -24.50
CA TYR A 772 15.40 39.97 -25.12
C TYR A 772 15.69 41.00 -26.22
N HIS A 773 16.69 41.86 -25.99
CA HIS A 773 17.17 42.81 -27.03
C HIS A 773 17.76 42.07 -28.21
N ASN A 774 18.59 41.05 -27.98
CA ASN A 774 19.15 40.25 -29.09
C ASN A 774 18.04 39.55 -29.91
N ASN A 775 17.10 38.93 -29.22
CA ASN A 775 16.00 38.21 -29.92
C ASN A 775 15.08 39.16 -30.70
N LEU A 776 14.76 40.32 -30.11
CA LEU A 776 13.98 41.35 -30.80
C LEU A 776 14.72 41.91 -32.01
N GLY A 777 16.04 42.13 -31.88
CA GLY A 777 16.90 42.52 -32.99
C GLY A 777 16.88 41.47 -34.12
N ALA A 778 16.93 40.18 -33.79
CA ALA A 778 16.84 39.10 -34.76
C ALA A 778 15.48 39.06 -35.47
N ILE A 779 14.40 39.29 -34.73
CA ILE A 779 13.04 39.34 -35.30
C ILE A 779 12.87 40.52 -36.25
N TYR A 780 13.33 41.71 -35.86
CA TYR A 780 13.34 42.89 -36.74
C TYR A 780 14.18 42.67 -38.00
N LYS A 781 15.34 42.00 -37.88
CA LYS A 781 16.18 41.62 -39.01
C LYS A 781 15.47 40.70 -39.98
N MET A 782 14.78 39.64 -39.47
CA MET A 782 13.95 38.72 -40.28
C MET A 782 12.79 39.43 -40.96
N ASN A 783 12.21 40.43 -40.32
CA ASN A 783 11.17 41.31 -40.88
C ASN A 783 11.73 42.43 -41.75
N GLN A 784 13.01 42.38 -42.15
CA GLN A 784 13.72 43.37 -42.99
C GLN A 784 13.75 44.81 -42.43
N ARG A 785 13.46 44.96 -41.14
CA ARG A 785 13.54 46.26 -40.42
C ARG A 785 14.91 46.42 -39.81
N PHE A 786 15.89 46.59 -40.67
CA PHE A 786 17.32 46.55 -40.26
C PHE A 786 17.76 47.66 -39.28
N GLU A 787 17.20 48.85 -39.39
CA GLU A 787 17.49 49.95 -38.47
C GLU A 787 17.02 49.68 -37.06
N ASP A 788 15.81 49.14 -36.90
CA ASP A 788 15.30 48.75 -35.61
C ASP A 788 16.12 47.57 -35.05
N ALA A 789 16.52 46.60 -35.89
CA ALA A 789 17.34 45.49 -35.52
C ALA A 789 18.69 45.97 -34.94
N ILE A 790 19.34 46.93 -35.63
CA ILE A 790 20.62 47.54 -35.20
C ILE A 790 20.47 48.22 -33.84
N LYS A 791 19.38 48.94 -33.61
CA LYS A 791 19.11 49.62 -32.33
C LYS A 791 19.08 48.57 -31.17
N HIS A 792 18.37 47.49 -31.36
CA HIS A 792 18.25 46.47 -30.32
C HIS A 792 19.51 45.63 -30.16
N PHE A 793 20.22 45.28 -31.24
CA PHE A 793 21.51 44.57 -31.11
C PHE A 793 22.57 45.46 -30.41
N LYS A 794 22.57 46.79 -30.65
CA LYS A 794 23.44 47.69 -29.90
C LYS A 794 23.14 47.63 -28.41
N GLN A 795 21.88 47.67 -28.01
CA GLN A 795 21.49 47.57 -26.60
C GLN A 795 21.90 46.21 -26.00
N ALA A 796 21.78 45.10 -26.74
CA ALA A 796 22.25 43.81 -26.29
C ALA A 796 23.77 43.77 -26.07
N VAL A 797 24.57 44.41 -26.98
CA VAL A 797 26.01 44.56 -26.85
C VAL A 797 26.39 45.46 -25.69
N GLU A 798 25.64 46.55 -25.45
CA GLU A 798 25.86 47.47 -24.30
C GLU A 798 25.63 46.75 -22.97
N LEU A 799 24.58 45.91 -22.88
CA LEU A 799 24.26 45.18 -21.65
C LEU A 799 25.23 44.01 -21.39
N LYS A 800 25.76 43.40 -22.45
CA LYS A 800 26.69 42.26 -22.33
C LYS A 800 27.75 42.31 -23.44
N PRO A 801 28.75 43.18 -23.32
CA PRO A 801 29.74 43.44 -24.36
C PRO A 801 30.69 42.27 -24.64
N GLU A 802 30.85 41.35 -23.71
CA GLU A 802 31.65 40.13 -23.86
C GLU A 802 30.97 39.01 -24.67
N ASN A 803 29.68 39.15 -25.00
CA ASN A 803 28.96 38.11 -25.74
C ASN A 803 29.19 38.21 -27.25
N PRO A 804 29.96 37.31 -27.88
CA PRO A 804 30.34 37.41 -29.29
C PRO A 804 29.13 37.25 -30.24
N VAL A 805 28.05 36.59 -29.83
CA VAL A 805 26.85 36.37 -30.64
C VAL A 805 26.17 37.71 -30.94
N TYR A 806 26.09 38.61 -29.96
CA TYR A 806 25.41 39.90 -30.12
C TYR A 806 26.20 40.79 -31.07
N THR A 807 27.51 40.80 -30.90
CA THR A 807 28.42 41.56 -31.82
C THR A 807 28.35 41.01 -33.25
N TYR A 808 28.32 39.69 -33.41
CA TYR A 808 28.18 39.03 -34.70
C TYR A 808 26.85 39.39 -35.38
N ASN A 809 25.72 39.30 -34.63
CA ASN A 809 24.42 39.65 -35.13
C ASN A 809 24.31 41.11 -35.56
N LEU A 810 24.89 42.03 -34.76
CA LEU A 810 24.99 43.44 -35.10
C LEU A 810 25.81 43.67 -36.38
N ALA A 811 26.96 43.05 -36.49
CA ALA A 811 27.82 43.18 -37.65
C ALA A 811 27.21 42.65 -38.94
N THR A 812 26.59 41.45 -38.90
CA THR A 812 25.88 40.87 -40.03
C THR A 812 24.72 41.73 -40.48
N THR A 813 23.99 42.35 -39.53
CA THR A 813 22.90 43.27 -39.85
C THR A 813 23.40 44.52 -40.54
N TYR A 814 24.53 45.08 -40.11
CA TYR A 814 25.19 46.20 -40.82
C TYR A 814 25.59 45.80 -42.25
N ILE A 815 26.03 44.56 -42.49
CA ILE A 815 26.38 44.07 -43.85
C ILE A 815 25.14 44.06 -44.75
N GLU A 816 24.03 43.52 -44.23
CA GLU A 816 22.76 43.43 -44.98
C GLU A 816 22.22 44.82 -45.30
N LEU A 817 22.46 45.82 -44.46
CA LEU A 817 22.11 47.20 -44.69
C LEU A 817 23.14 47.96 -45.60
N GLY A 818 24.21 47.26 -46.06
CA GLY A 818 25.28 47.87 -46.86
C GLY A 818 26.29 48.73 -46.07
N LYS A 819 26.23 48.77 -44.73
CA LYS A 819 27.12 49.53 -43.86
C LYS A 819 28.37 48.74 -43.50
N HIS A 820 29.17 48.38 -44.50
CA HIS A 820 30.33 47.50 -44.34
C HIS A 820 31.41 48.06 -43.39
N ASN A 821 31.60 49.37 -43.37
CA ASN A 821 32.56 49.99 -42.46
C ASN A 821 32.17 49.86 -40.99
N ASP A 822 30.87 50.06 -40.69
CA ASP A 822 30.34 49.91 -39.30
C ASP A 822 30.44 48.45 -38.87
N ALA A 823 30.15 47.49 -39.74
CA ALA A 823 30.35 46.08 -39.49
C ALA A 823 31.78 45.74 -39.14
N LYS A 824 32.73 46.19 -39.98
CA LYS A 824 34.19 45.96 -39.76
C LYS A 824 34.65 46.58 -38.45
N MET A 825 34.28 47.83 -38.15
CA MET A 825 34.63 48.51 -36.92
C MET A 825 34.07 47.79 -35.69
N THR A 826 32.85 47.35 -35.73
CA THR A 826 32.23 46.61 -34.63
C THR A 826 32.99 45.32 -34.30
N LEU A 827 33.29 44.52 -35.31
CA LEU A 827 34.05 43.28 -35.14
C LEU A 827 35.49 43.52 -34.69
N GLN A 828 36.18 44.51 -35.23
CA GLN A 828 37.54 44.89 -34.86
C GLN A 828 37.61 45.35 -33.41
N THR A 829 36.65 46.16 -32.95
CA THR A 829 36.59 46.65 -31.58
C THR A 829 36.38 45.47 -30.62
N PHE A 830 35.47 44.58 -30.97
CA PHE A 830 35.24 43.37 -30.17
C PHE A 830 36.49 42.50 -30.07
N ASN A 831 37.09 42.15 -31.21
CA ASN A 831 38.27 41.27 -31.25
C ASN A 831 39.48 41.89 -30.49
N LYS A 832 39.62 43.21 -30.54
CA LYS A 832 40.64 43.94 -29.78
C LYS A 832 40.37 43.86 -28.26
N THR A 833 39.11 43.99 -27.83
CA THR A 833 38.72 44.01 -26.42
C THR A 833 38.70 42.61 -25.83
N TYR A 834 38.29 41.62 -26.60
CA TYR A 834 38.10 40.21 -26.18
C TYR A 834 38.88 39.25 -27.08
N PRO A 835 40.20 39.30 -27.14
CA PRO A 835 41.01 38.57 -28.12
C PRO A 835 40.97 37.03 -27.95
N ASN A 836 40.56 36.55 -26.79
CA ASN A 836 40.49 35.10 -26.47
C ASN A 836 39.06 34.53 -26.56
N HIS A 837 38.20 35.18 -27.30
CA HIS A 837 36.84 34.62 -27.50
C HIS A 837 36.86 33.32 -28.34
N ASN A 838 35.96 32.39 -28.04
CA ASN A 838 35.85 31.12 -28.75
C ASN A 838 34.76 31.11 -29.84
N TYR A 839 34.54 32.28 -30.51
CA TYR A 839 33.46 32.38 -31.51
C TYR A 839 34.06 32.54 -32.93
N ILE A 840 34.21 31.42 -33.64
CA ILE A 840 34.90 31.29 -34.93
C ILE A 840 34.35 32.27 -35.96
N ASN A 841 33.03 32.49 -35.99
CA ASN A 841 32.38 33.30 -37.02
C ASN A 841 32.85 34.76 -37.07
N ILE A 842 33.25 35.31 -35.95
CA ILE A 842 33.85 36.69 -35.89
C ILE A 842 35.16 36.70 -36.61
N ASN A 843 36.06 35.76 -36.35
CA ASN A 843 37.38 35.69 -36.98
C ASN A 843 37.24 35.40 -38.50
N LEU A 844 36.32 34.53 -38.93
CA LEU A 844 36.10 34.25 -40.34
C LEU A 844 35.54 35.46 -41.07
N LEU A 845 34.64 36.21 -40.46
CA LEU A 845 34.04 37.41 -41.05
C LEU A 845 35.06 38.56 -41.12
N LEU A 846 35.91 38.73 -40.12
CA LEU A 846 37.04 39.66 -40.16
C LEU A 846 38.03 39.26 -41.23
N ALA A 847 38.35 38.00 -41.37
CA ALA A 847 39.24 37.48 -42.38
C ALA A 847 38.71 37.80 -43.80
N ASP A 848 37.41 37.65 -44.06
CA ASP A 848 36.77 38.01 -45.32
C ASP A 848 36.84 39.52 -45.60
N PHE A 849 36.59 40.36 -44.59
CA PHE A 849 36.78 41.81 -44.69
C PHE A 849 38.24 42.18 -45.01
N TYR A 850 39.16 41.59 -44.36
CA TYR A 850 40.60 41.86 -44.58
C TYR A 850 41.02 41.34 -45.97
N LEU A 851 40.48 40.22 -46.44
CA LEU A 851 40.75 39.71 -47.76
C LEU A 851 40.30 40.69 -48.86
N LYS A 852 39.11 41.25 -48.72
CA LYS A 852 38.55 42.23 -49.67
C LYS A 852 39.31 43.55 -49.69
N ASN A 853 39.96 43.90 -48.61
CA ASN A 853 40.80 45.12 -48.51
C ASN A 853 42.31 44.89 -48.75
N ALA A 854 42.70 43.71 -49.19
CA ALA A 854 44.08 43.32 -49.49
C ALA A 854 45.02 43.41 -48.24
N GLU A 855 44.48 43.21 -47.02
CA GLU A 855 45.20 43.23 -45.73
C GLU A 855 45.61 41.80 -45.35
N TRP A 856 46.47 41.17 -46.21
CA TRP A 856 46.72 39.71 -46.20
C TRP A 856 47.27 39.19 -44.89
N THR A 857 48.16 39.92 -44.21
CA THR A 857 48.74 39.53 -42.93
C THR A 857 47.66 39.42 -41.83
N LYS A 858 46.64 40.25 -41.88
CA LYS A 858 45.53 40.18 -40.96
C LYS A 858 44.58 39.03 -41.27
N VAL A 859 44.37 38.69 -42.56
CA VAL A 859 43.65 37.48 -42.97
C VAL A 859 44.27 36.26 -42.32
N ILE A 860 45.61 36.14 -42.42
CA ILE A 860 46.35 35.03 -41.87
C ILE A 860 46.14 34.94 -40.37
N SER A 861 46.32 36.07 -39.67
CA SER A 861 46.12 36.10 -38.20
C SER A 861 44.75 35.65 -37.76
N GLU A 862 43.66 36.12 -38.40
CA GLU A 862 42.28 35.76 -38.05
C GLU A 862 41.97 34.30 -38.36
N CYS A 863 42.42 33.81 -39.52
CA CYS A 863 42.25 32.40 -39.90
C CYS A 863 43.01 31.46 -38.95
N GLU A 864 44.24 31.83 -38.55
CA GLU A 864 44.98 31.02 -37.57
C GLU A 864 44.31 31.01 -36.18
N GLN A 865 43.72 32.12 -35.76
CA GLN A 865 42.92 32.13 -34.54
C GLN A 865 41.69 31.22 -34.67
N ALA A 866 40.98 31.26 -35.78
CA ALA A 866 39.84 30.35 -36.02
C ALA A 866 40.26 28.88 -36.00
N LEU A 867 41.43 28.56 -36.61
CA LEU A 867 41.96 27.19 -36.66
C LEU A 867 42.52 26.69 -35.31
N ARG A 868 42.85 27.57 -34.39
CA ARG A 868 43.16 27.15 -32.99
C ARG A 868 41.94 26.65 -32.26
N ILE A 869 40.76 27.14 -32.60
CA ILE A 869 39.48 26.74 -32.01
C ILE A 869 38.99 25.44 -32.65
N ASP A 870 38.99 25.43 -34.00
CA ASP A 870 38.61 24.23 -34.76
C ASP A 870 39.58 24.01 -35.94
N LYS A 871 40.34 22.91 -35.90
CA LYS A 871 41.34 22.54 -36.93
C LYS A 871 40.75 22.03 -38.21
N ASN A 872 39.46 21.75 -38.28
CA ASN A 872 38.77 21.15 -39.44
C ASN A 872 37.99 22.19 -40.27
N LEU A 873 38.27 23.47 -40.10
CA LEU A 873 37.59 24.61 -40.74
C LEU A 873 38.08 24.79 -42.19
N ILE A 874 37.42 24.16 -43.15
CA ILE A 874 37.72 24.25 -44.58
C ILE A 874 37.73 25.70 -45.07
N ILE A 875 36.76 26.51 -44.64
CA ILE A 875 36.65 27.94 -44.99
C ILE A 875 37.90 28.71 -44.57
N ALA A 876 38.45 28.48 -43.39
CA ALA A 876 39.66 29.15 -42.91
C ALA A 876 40.86 28.78 -43.77
N TYR A 877 41.01 27.50 -44.15
CA TYR A 877 42.09 27.08 -45.09
C TYR A 877 41.93 27.68 -46.47
N LYS A 878 40.73 27.87 -47.01
CA LYS A 878 40.47 28.56 -48.28
C LYS A 878 40.89 30.01 -48.22
N LEU A 879 40.47 30.74 -47.18
CA LEU A 879 40.85 32.14 -46.97
C LEU A 879 42.35 32.32 -46.81
N LEU A 880 43.02 31.42 -46.08
CA LEU A 880 44.48 31.37 -45.98
C LEU A 880 45.13 31.16 -47.37
N GLY A 881 44.57 30.18 -48.14
CA GLY A 881 45.03 29.90 -49.52
C GLY A 881 44.94 31.12 -50.40
N MET A 882 43.83 31.83 -50.39
CA MET A 882 43.63 33.09 -51.16
C MET A 882 44.61 34.18 -50.70
N ALA A 883 44.83 34.34 -49.39
CA ALA A 883 45.78 35.36 -48.85
C ALA A 883 47.22 35.05 -49.27
N TYR A 884 47.70 33.80 -49.11
CA TYR A 884 49.02 33.38 -49.51
C TYR A 884 49.20 33.50 -51.03
N TYR A 885 48.19 33.13 -51.83
CA TYR A 885 48.18 33.29 -53.26
C TYR A 885 48.39 34.76 -53.65
N SER A 886 47.63 35.68 -53.05
CA SER A 886 47.74 37.13 -53.33
C SER A 886 49.05 37.74 -52.87
N MET A 887 49.75 37.16 -51.89
CA MET A 887 51.08 37.47 -51.47
C MET A 887 52.18 36.85 -52.32
N ASN A 888 51.86 36.19 -53.42
CA ASN A 888 52.74 35.39 -54.28
C ASN A 888 53.44 34.21 -53.53
N ASN A 889 52.95 33.80 -52.37
CA ASN A 889 53.48 32.62 -51.67
C ASN A 889 52.75 31.37 -52.08
N TYR A 890 53.07 30.89 -53.27
CA TYR A 890 52.37 29.76 -53.91
C TYR A 890 52.60 28.44 -53.18
N GLU A 891 53.73 28.27 -52.51
CA GLU A 891 54.05 27.09 -51.72
C GLU A 891 53.09 26.91 -50.52
N LEU A 892 52.98 27.93 -49.68
CA LEU A 892 52.09 27.90 -48.53
C LEU A 892 50.62 27.86 -48.98
N ALA A 893 50.27 28.58 -50.04
CA ALA A 893 48.94 28.56 -50.59
C ALA A 893 48.56 27.13 -51.03
N GLY A 894 49.45 26.43 -51.75
CA GLY A 894 49.22 25.04 -52.15
C GLY A 894 49.06 24.09 -50.95
N LYS A 895 49.91 24.27 -49.92
CA LYS A 895 49.88 23.43 -48.74
C LYS A 895 48.55 23.55 -47.96
N VAL A 896 48.11 24.77 -47.68
CA VAL A 896 46.85 25.00 -46.95
C VAL A 896 45.62 24.56 -47.74
N LEU A 897 45.61 24.76 -49.09
CA LEU A 897 44.51 24.29 -49.93
C LEU A 897 44.48 22.75 -50.05
N SER A 898 45.63 22.10 -50.06
CA SER A 898 45.72 20.65 -49.99
C SER A 898 45.12 20.13 -48.67
N THR A 899 45.36 20.82 -47.54
CA THR A 899 44.75 20.48 -46.28
C THR A 899 43.21 20.64 -46.35
N ALA A 900 42.71 21.72 -46.96
CA ALA A 900 41.29 21.88 -47.19
C ALA A 900 40.68 20.69 -47.96
N LEU A 901 41.38 20.23 -49.03
CA LEU A 901 40.94 19.07 -49.84
C LEU A 901 41.09 17.71 -49.13
N THR A 902 41.94 17.60 -48.14
CA THR A 902 41.97 16.39 -47.28
C THR A 902 40.77 16.31 -46.34
N LEU A 903 40.19 17.45 -45.96
CA LEU A 903 38.98 17.55 -45.13
C LEU A 903 37.72 17.39 -45.95
N ASP A 904 37.66 17.94 -47.18
CA ASP A 904 36.62 17.73 -48.19
C ASP A 904 37.21 17.61 -49.60
N ALA A 905 37.31 16.39 -50.05
CA ALA A 905 37.83 16.09 -51.39
C ALA A 905 36.98 16.61 -52.55
N ASN A 906 35.74 17.05 -52.30
CA ASN A 906 34.81 17.52 -53.30
C ASN A 906 34.70 19.06 -53.37
N ASP A 907 35.38 19.80 -52.51
CA ASP A 907 35.33 21.29 -52.50
C ASP A 907 35.91 21.84 -53.86
N GLN A 908 34.99 22.30 -54.71
CA GLN A 908 35.36 22.77 -56.04
C GLN A 908 36.17 24.06 -56.01
N GLU A 909 35.90 24.98 -55.07
CA GLU A 909 36.60 26.24 -54.97
C GLU A 909 38.06 26.07 -54.54
N ALA A 910 38.37 25.15 -53.63
CA ALA A 910 39.73 24.80 -53.23
C ALA A 910 40.48 24.12 -54.43
N LYS A 911 39.82 23.27 -55.25
CA LYS A 911 40.37 22.70 -56.46
C LYS A 911 40.74 23.74 -57.52
N ASP A 912 39.85 24.68 -57.77
CA ASP A 912 40.04 25.75 -58.77
C ASP A 912 41.18 26.70 -58.35
N LEU A 913 41.29 27.04 -57.07
CA LEU A 913 42.37 27.82 -56.54
C LEU A 913 43.73 27.08 -56.62
N LEU A 914 43.74 25.77 -56.30
CA LEU A 914 44.93 24.95 -56.42
C LEU A 914 45.38 24.80 -57.88
N ALA A 915 44.48 24.62 -58.81
CA ALA A 915 44.75 24.61 -60.24
C ALA A 915 45.34 25.94 -60.73
N LYS A 916 44.80 27.08 -60.27
CA LYS A 916 45.38 28.41 -60.59
C LYS A 916 46.82 28.56 -60.09
N ILE A 917 47.11 28.05 -58.90
CA ILE A 917 48.47 28.06 -58.33
C ILE A 917 49.41 27.21 -59.18
N GLN A 918 48.99 25.97 -59.49
CA GLN A 918 49.81 25.05 -60.35
C GLN A 918 50.10 25.60 -61.74
N ASN A 919 49.15 26.29 -62.35
CA ASN A 919 49.32 26.93 -63.62
C ASN A 919 50.28 28.13 -63.59
N LYS A 920 50.32 28.86 -62.47
CA LYS A 920 51.21 29.99 -62.32
C LYS A 920 52.65 29.57 -62.00
N THR A 921 52.82 28.60 -61.13
CA THR A 921 54.11 28.01 -60.81
C THR A 921 54.75 27.30 -62.02
N LYS A 922 53.94 26.77 -62.97
CA LYS A 922 54.44 26.27 -64.23
C LYS A 922 54.87 27.34 -65.24
N LYS A 923 54.41 28.56 -65.11
CA LYS A 923 54.79 29.71 -65.95
C LYS A 923 56.06 30.46 -65.44
N ASP A 924 56.35 30.35 -64.16
CA ASP A 924 57.48 31.01 -63.54
C ASP A 924 58.73 30.09 -63.43
N ILE A 925 58.63 28.80 -63.84
CA ILE A 925 59.72 27.87 -64.14
C ILE A 925 59.90 27.83 -65.67
#